data_f2d41d7776cc5c879fc5e43c9d36cd20
#
_entry.id   f2d41d7776cc5c879fc5e43c9d36cd20
#
_cell.length_a   1.000
_cell.length_b   1.000
_cell.length_c   1.000
_cell.angle_alpha   90.00
_cell.angle_beta   90.00
_cell.angle_gamma   90.00
#
_symmetry.space_group_name_H-M   'P 1'
#
loop_
_entity.id
_entity.type
_entity.pdbx_description
1 polymer ?
#
loop_
_entity_poly.entity_id
_entity_poly.type
_entity_poly.pdbx_seq_one_letter_code
_entity_poly.pdbx_strand_id
1 'polypeptide(L)'
;MVELPDRISNVDLSKVMRTSFLDYAMSVIVARALPDVRDGLKPVHRRILYGMNELGVTPDKPYKKSARIVGDVMGKYHPHGDSAIYESMVRMAQDFSYRYLLVDGHGNFGSVDGDGAAAMRYTEARMSKIALEMLRDINKDTVDFQPNYDETEREPVVLPSRFPNLLVNGATGIAVGMTTNIPPHNLREVISGLHLLMENPDATTAELMEAIPGPDFPTGAIVMGKSGIRKAYETGHGTVTLRAKVDIEEQSNGKSRIIVHEIPYMVNKANLITRIADLAREKKIDGITDINDESDREGMRITIDIRRDVSPSVVLNNLYKLTLMQSSFTFNMLAIVDGTPRVLGLKQILQYYLKHQEDVIRRRTAFDLKKAQARAHILEGLKIALDHIDAIISIIRNSQSGEVAKDRLMNEYELSDKQAQAILDMRLVRLTGLEREKVDAEYKKTLEAIADFKDILAHEERVHSIIYQELLEIQEKFGDDRRTELMVGEVLSIEDEDLIEEENVVIALTHNGYIKRLPTSDFKAQRRGGRGVQGMGVHDDDFIEHLITTSTHDEVLFFTNIGKVYRMKGYEVPEYGRAAKGIPVINLLDLSEGEKIQTVINVDPEKRNDSHFLFFTTVQGVVKRTSVTEFGNIRKNGLKAITLREGDELLNVSITDGNQNIIIGTHGGYAVSFSENAVRQMGRTASGVRGIRLRDDDYAVGSDVLKPDSNVFVISEKGYGKQTPASDYPIKGRGGKGIKTSNITEKNGSLAGLTIVDGTEDIMVITDKGVMIRFNVKSVSTTGRSTMGVHLINLDDEAKVSTIAKVEPEQPEADDEKNLSSDENSTEQTESSNDQKDSQDSSSNQE
;
A
#
# COMPACT_ATOMS: atom_id res chain seq x y z
N MET A 1 -61.23 31.96 45.93
CA MET A 1 -60.23 31.11 45.28
C MET A 1 -60.47 31.22 43.77
N VAL A 2 -59.59 31.86 43.04
CA VAL A 2 -59.70 31.97 41.60
C VAL A 2 -58.98 30.64 41.11
N GLU A 3 -59.76 29.75 40.52
CA GLU A 3 -59.24 28.55 39.86
C GLU A 3 -58.39 29.05 38.68
N LEU A 4 -57.08 28.86 38.81
CA LEU A 4 -56.12 28.99 37.68
C LEU A 4 -56.47 27.84 36.69
N PRO A 5 -56.79 28.11 35.41
CA PRO A 5 -57.05 27.02 34.48
C PRO A 5 -55.80 26.14 34.34
N ASP A 6 -55.97 24.84 34.53
CA ASP A 6 -54.94 23.82 34.29
C ASP A 6 -54.43 23.94 32.85
N ARG A 7 -53.25 24.52 32.67
CA ARG A 7 -52.56 24.57 31.41
C ARG A 7 -51.81 23.24 31.13
N ILE A 8 -52.47 22.11 31.32
CA ILE A 8 -51.98 20.83 30.90
C ILE A 8 -52.36 20.61 29.44
N SER A 9 -51.40 20.69 28.54
CA SER A 9 -51.61 20.29 27.13
C SER A 9 -51.11 18.84 26.97
N ASN A 10 -51.98 17.97 26.46
CA ASN A 10 -51.57 16.63 26.07
C ASN A 10 -50.73 16.71 24.78
N VAL A 11 -49.44 16.33 24.85
CA VAL A 11 -48.54 16.35 23.72
C VAL A 11 -48.16 14.91 23.39
N ASP A 12 -48.34 14.53 22.13
CA ASP A 12 -47.89 13.24 21.61
C ASP A 12 -46.34 13.20 21.63
N LEU A 13 -45.78 12.38 22.51
CA LEU A 13 -44.34 12.20 22.68
C LEU A 13 -43.66 11.81 21.35
N SER A 14 -44.26 10.89 20.58
CA SER A 14 -43.75 10.46 19.29
C SER A 14 -43.61 11.62 18.30
N LYS A 15 -44.62 12.53 18.27
CA LYS A 15 -44.60 13.68 17.38
C LYS A 15 -43.57 14.71 17.80
N VAL A 16 -43.46 14.99 19.09
CA VAL A 16 -42.45 15.93 19.62
C VAL A 16 -41.04 15.40 19.38
N MET A 17 -40.83 14.14 19.72
CA MET A 17 -39.50 13.50 19.48
C MET A 17 -39.11 13.52 18.01
N ARG A 18 -40.01 13.18 17.10
CA ARG A 18 -39.77 13.22 15.66
C ARG A 18 -39.40 14.63 15.20
N THR A 19 -40.16 15.64 15.57
CA THR A 19 -39.91 17.04 15.16
C THR A 19 -38.57 17.53 15.72
N SER A 20 -38.36 17.38 17.03
CA SER A 20 -37.13 17.84 17.67
C SER A 20 -35.89 17.10 17.16
N PHE A 21 -36.00 15.78 16.83
CA PHE A 21 -34.89 15.03 16.23
C PHE A 21 -34.59 15.50 14.80
N LEU A 22 -35.62 15.82 14.00
CA LEU A 22 -35.44 16.38 12.66
C LEU A 22 -34.78 17.75 12.72
N ASP A 23 -35.23 18.62 13.60
CA ASP A 23 -34.66 19.97 13.77
C ASP A 23 -33.18 19.88 14.22
N TYR A 24 -32.90 19.01 15.19
CA TYR A 24 -31.52 18.73 15.61
C TYR A 24 -30.68 18.16 14.48
N ALA A 25 -31.18 17.16 13.76
CA ALA A 25 -30.46 16.53 12.66
C ALA A 25 -30.16 17.56 11.55
N MET A 26 -31.14 18.35 11.15
CA MET A 26 -30.95 19.42 10.16
C MET A 26 -29.94 20.47 10.61
N SER A 27 -29.99 20.88 11.87
CA SER A 27 -28.99 21.81 12.43
C SER A 27 -27.58 21.24 12.40
N VAL A 28 -27.41 19.97 12.81
CA VAL A 28 -26.09 19.30 12.77
C VAL A 28 -25.58 19.13 11.34
N ILE A 29 -26.44 18.76 10.39
CA ILE A 29 -26.08 18.56 8.99
C ILE A 29 -25.67 19.88 8.34
N VAL A 30 -26.52 20.89 8.39
CA VAL A 30 -26.35 22.15 7.61
C VAL A 30 -25.44 23.15 8.33
N ALA A 31 -25.55 23.25 9.67
CA ALA A 31 -24.91 24.32 10.44
C ALA A 31 -23.75 23.86 11.36
N ARG A 32 -23.28 22.63 11.26
CA ARG A 32 -22.20 22.14 12.14
C ARG A 32 -21.15 21.24 11.47
N ALA A 33 -21.57 20.07 10.91
CA ALA A 33 -20.66 18.98 10.63
C ALA A 33 -20.14 18.95 9.19
N LEU A 34 -20.90 19.45 8.22
CA LEU A 34 -20.57 19.35 6.80
C LEU A 34 -20.00 20.67 6.26
N PRO A 35 -19.06 20.60 5.29
CA PRO A 35 -18.51 21.77 4.61
C PRO A 35 -19.47 22.26 3.51
N ASP A 36 -19.46 23.57 3.24
CA ASP A 36 -20.08 24.15 2.03
C ASP A 36 -19.17 23.86 0.81
N VAL A 37 -19.77 23.49 -0.32
CA VAL A 37 -19.01 23.13 -1.52
C VAL A 37 -18.20 24.30 -2.09
N ARG A 38 -18.66 25.55 -1.86
CA ARG A 38 -18.08 26.77 -2.41
C ARG A 38 -16.77 27.18 -1.73
N ASP A 39 -16.71 27.15 -0.39
CA ASP A 39 -15.52 27.55 0.37
C ASP A 39 -14.81 26.41 1.13
N GLY A 40 -15.42 25.22 1.14
CA GLY A 40 -14.85 24.02 1.78
C GLY A 40 -14.82 24.08 3.31
N LEU A 41 -15.51 25.03 3.92
CA LEU A 41 -15.45 25.28 5.36
C LEU A 41 -16.71 24.82 6.07
N LYS A 42 -16.53 24.29 7.28
CA LYS A 42 -17.61 24.15 8.24
C LYS A 42 -17.87 25.54 8.88
N PRO A 43 -19.07 25.79 9.43
CA PRO A 43 -19.39 27.08 10.05
C PRO A 43 -18.39 27.54 11.10
N VAL A 44 -17.87 26.65 11.94
CA VAL A 44 -16.86 26.99 12.96
C VAL A 44 -15.55 27.52 12.34
N HIS A 45 -15.04 26.87 11.27
CA HIS A 45 -13.81 27.31 10.58
C HIS A 45 -14.03 28.66 9.91
N ARG A 46 -15.16 28.85 9.26
CA ARG A 46 -15.54 30.13 8.61
C ARG A 46 -15.61 31.27 9.62
N ARG A 47 -16.26 31.04 10.76
CA ARG A 47 -16.37 32.00 11.85
C ARG A 47 -15.02 32.35 12.48
N ILE A 48 -14.11 31.37 12.61
CA ILE A 48 -12.74 31.63 13.10
C ILE A 48 -11.98 32.55 12.14
N LEU A 49 -11.96 32.24 10.84
CA LEU A 49 -11.25 33.04 9.84
C LEU A 49 -11.87 34.45 9.72
N TYR A 50 -13.20 34.57 9.72
CA TYR A 50 -13.89 35.85 9.69
C TYR A 50 -13.62 36.67 10.96
N GLY A 51 -13.69 36.06 12.14
CA GLY A 51 -13.37 36.72 13.41
C GLY A 51 -11.91 37.19 13.50
N MET A 52 -10.96 36.39 12.95
CA MET A 52 -9.54 36.82 12.85
C MET A 52 -9.38 38.02 11.92
N ASN A 53 -10.14 38.06 10.82
CA ASN A 53 -10.15 39.20 9.90
C ASN A 53 -10.68 40.48 10.57
N GLU A 54 -11.82 40.40 11.26
CA GLU A 54 -12.40 41.52 11.99
C GLU A 54 -11.47 42.03 13.11
N LEU A 55 -10.79 41.12 13.82
CA LEU A 55 -9.77 41.47 14.81
C LEU A 55 -8.50 42.06 14.17
N GLY A 56 -8.38 42.01 12.84
CA GLY A 56 -7.20 42.44 12.10
C GLY A 56 -5.97 41.61 12.40
N VAL A 57 -6.12 40.32 12.68
CA VAL A 57 -5.02 39.38 13.00
C VAL A 57 -4.47 38.78 11.70
N THR A 58 -3.84 39.64 10.89
CA THR A 58 -3.31 39.32 9.55
C THR A 58 -1.83 38.88 9.61
N PRO A 59 -1.28 38.25 8.58
CA PRO A 59 0.11 37.73 8.56
C PRO A 59 1.19 38.80 8.73
N ASP A 60 0.88 40.04 8.37
CA ASP A 60 1.77 41.21 8.49
C ASP A 60 1.81 41.82 9.89
N LYS A 61 0.91 41.37 10.79
CA LYS A 61 0.78 41.84 12.14
C LYS A 61 1.31 40.84 13.18
N PRO A 62 1.63 41.29 14.40
CA PRO A 62 2.04 40.42 15.48
C PRO A 62 0.98 39.37 15.82
N TYR A 63 1.43 38.21 16.27
CA TYR A 63 0.56 37.18 16.81
C TYR A 63 -0.32 37.69 17.95
N LYS A 64 -1.48 37.10 18.11
CA LYS A 64 -2.38 37.32 19.25
C LYS A 64 -2.56 36.04 20.04
N LYS A 65 -2.75 36.13 21.34
CA LYS A 65 -3.10 34.98 22.19
C LYS A 65 -4.33 34.26 21.62
N SER A 66 -4.24 32.95 21.49
CA SER A 66 -5.34 32.10 20.98
C SER A 66 -6.63 32.33 21.77
N ALA A 67 -6.52 32.49 23.10
CA ALA A 67 -7.66 32.78 23.96
C ALA A 67 -8.42 34.07 23.57
N ARG A 68 -7.76 35.10 23.02
CA ARG A 68 -8.43 36.29 22.54
C ARG A 68 -9.25 36.02 21.28
N ILE A 69 -8.70 35.28 20.34
CA ILE A 69 -9.40 34.90 19.11
C ILE A 69 -10.61 34.03 19.43
N VAL A 70 -10.41 32.99 20.25
CA VAL A 70 -11.47 32.08 20.70
C VAL A 70 -12.59 32.85 21.42
N GLY A 71 -12.24 33.75 22.34
CA GLY A 71 -13.22 34.54 23.08
C GLY A 71 -14.05 35.48 22.21
N ASP A 72 -13.45 36.13 21.22
CA ASP A 72 -14.15 37.01 20.27
C ASP A 72 -15.10 36.21 19.34
N VAL A 73 -14.63 35.09 18.81
CA VAL A 73 -15.43 34.19 17.97
C VAL A 73 -16.60 33.60 18.75
N MET A 74 -16.37 33.18 20.00
CA MET A 74 -17.42 32.62 20.88
C MET A 74 -18.47 33.65 21.20
N GLY A 75 -18.04 34.87 21.55
CA GLY A 75 -18.95 35.93 21.96
C GLY A 75 -19.80 36.50 20.81
N LYS A 76 -19.25 36.56 19.60
CA LYS A 76 -19.90 37.22 18.47
C LYS A 76 -20.58 36.24 17.49
N TYR A 77 -20.01 35.05 17.25
CA TYR A 77 -20.44 34.26 16.12
C TYR A 77 -20.80 32.82 16.47
N HIS A 78 -20.07 32.17 17.41
CA HIS A 78 -20.19 30.73 17.62
C HIS A 78 -20.58 30.39 19.07
N PRO A 79 -21.89 30.23 19.37
CA PRO A 79 -22.38 30.03 20.74
C PRO A 79 -22.17 28.60 21.27
N HIS A 80 -20.94 28.11 21.24
CA HIS A 80 -20.54 26.77 21.70
C HIS A 80 -19.32 26.88 22.60
N GLY A 81 -18.89 25.76 23.21
CA GLY A 81 -17.74 25.73 24.10
C GLY A 81 -16.43 26.20 23.44
N ASP A 82 -15.61 26.90 24.24
CA ASP A 82 -14.30 27.43 23.82
C ASP A 82 -13.35 26.33 23.31
N SER A 83 -13.41 25.13 23.88
CA SER A 83 -12.60 23.98 23.45
C SER A 83 -12.87 23.60 21.98
N ALA A 84 -14.14 23.59 21.56
CA ALA A 84 -14.48 23.24 20.17
C ALA A 84 -13.94 24.26 19.16
N ILE A 85 -13.97 25.55 19.51
CA ILE A 85 -13.41 26.63 18.68
C ILE A 85 -11.87 26.54 18.67
N TYR A 86 -11.26 26.35 19.85
CA TYR A 86 -9.81 26.25 19.96
C TYR A 86 -9.24 25.03 19.22
N GLU A 87 -9.80 23.84 19.39
CA GLU A 87 -9.39 22.62 18.70
C GLU A 87 -9.55 22.75 17.17
N SER A 88 -10.62 23.42 16.70
CA SER A 88 -10.79 23.71 15.28
C SER A 88 -9.70 24.64 14.75
N MET A 89 -9.34 25.69 15.52
CA MET A 89 -8.25 26.59 15.16
C MET A 89 -6.88 25.88 15.22
N VAL A 90 -6.65 25.06 16.23
CA VAL A 90 -5.43 24.23 16.36
C VAL A 90 -5.24 23.35 15.14
N ARG A 91 -6.29 22.66 14.72
CA ARG A 91 -6.23 21.76 13.55
C ARG A 91 -5.87 22.51 12.26
N MET A 92 -6.36 23.75 12.08
CA MET A 92 -5.98 24.59 10.92
C MET A 92 -4.51 25.08 10.94
N ALA A 93 -3.80 24.93 12.08
CA ALA A 93 -2.41 25.28 12.24
C ALA A 93 -1.45 24.06 12.23
N GLN A 94 -1.99 22.83 12.15
CA GLN A 94 -1.20 21.58 12.16
C GLN A 94 -0.80 21.19 10.75
N ASP A 95 0.50 21.10 10.46
CA ASP A 95 1.08 20.75 9.16
C ASP A 95 0.89 19.27 8.78
N PHE A 96 0.60 18.41 9.76
CA PHE A 96 0.23 17.01 9.56
C PHE A 96 -1.29 16.78 9.40
N SER A 97 -2.12 17.83 9.63
CA SER A 97 -3.59 17.78 9.50
C SER A 97 -4.10 18.50 8.26
N TYR A 98 -3.51 19.65 7.91
CA TYR A 98 -3.88 20.49 6.78
C TYR A 98 -2.77 20.49 5.74
N ARG A 99 -3.13 20.31 4.47
CA ARG A 99 -2.16 20.34 3.37
C ARG A 99 -1.64 21.75 3.13
N TYR A 100 -2.51 22.76 3.28
CA TYR A 100 -2.19 24.19 3.25
C TYR A 100 -2.78 24.86 4.49
N LEU A 101 -1.92 25.30 5.39
CA LEU A 101 -2.30 25.86 6.68
C LEU A 101 -3.10 27.14 6.50
N LEU A 102 -4.23 27.27 7.20
CA LEU A 102 -5.05 28.49 7.26
C LEU A 102 -4.72 29.36 8.48
N VAL A 103 -4.12 28.79 9.50
CA VAL A 103 -3.68 29.46 10.71
C VAL A 103 -2.18 29.31 10.84
N ASP A 104 -1.48 30.41 11.12
CA ASP A 104 -0.06 30.46 11.49
C ASP A 104 0.01 30.48 13.01
N GLY A 105 0.43 29.35 13.60
CA GLY A 105 0.51 29.12 15.04
C GLY A 105 1.91 29.34 15.61
N HIS A 106 1.98 29.93 16.80
CA HIS A 106 3.21 30.08 17.56
C HIS A 106 3.07 29.47 18.95
N GLY A 107 3.91 28.48 19.25
CA GLY A 107 3.86 27.66 20.45
C GLY A 107 3.57 26.20 20.13
N ASN A 108 3.12 25.41 21.11
CA ASN A 108 2.79 24.00 20.91
C ASN A 108 1.33 23.84 20.45
N PHE A 109 1.15 23.47 19.18
CA PHE A 109 -0.13 23.14 18.56
C PHE A 109 -0.38 21.62 18.39
N GLY A 110 0.35 20.79 19.16
CA GLY A 110 0.28 19.35 19.06
C GLY A 110 1.34 18.77 18.12
N SER A 111 1.42 17.44 18.09
CA SER A 111 2.38 16.70 17.25
C SER A 111 1.73 15.49 16.59
N VAL A 112 2.45 14.90 15.62
CA VAL A 112 2.04 13.63 14.99
C VAL A 112 2.06 12.45 15.97
N ASP A 113 2.71 12.61 17.13
CA ASP A 113 2.71 11.63 18.22
C ASP A 113 1.40 11.62 19.01
N GLY A 114 0.49 12.54 18.71
CA GLY A 114 -0.80 12.65 19.35
C GLY A 114 -0.77 13.52 20.62
N ASP A 115 0.31 14.26 20.85
CA ASP A 115 0.32 15.29 21.88
C ASP A 115 -0.74 16.35 21.59
N GLY A 116 -1.47 16.72 22.63
CA GLY A 116 -2.45 17.80 22.55
C GLY A 116 -1.77 19.17 22.44
N ALA A 117 -2.49 20.14 21.88
CA ALA A 117 -2.03 21.52 21.93
C ALA A 117 -1.95 22.04 23.37
N ALA A 118 -1.01 22.93 23.63
CA ALA A 118 -0.96 23.66 24.92
C ALA A 118 -2.23 24.50 25.10
N ALA A 119 -2.60 24.78 26.35
CA ALA A 119 -3.79 25.60 26.64
C ALA A 119 -3.73 26.96 25.90
N MET A 120 -4.88 27.44 25.43
CA MET A 120 -5.02 28.64 24.59
C MET A 120 -4.45 29.94 25.16
N ARG A 121 -4.19 29.99 26.48
CA ARG A 121 -3.52 31.10 27.14
C ARG A 121 -2.00 31.15 26.87
N TYR A 122 -1.41 30.03 26.45
CA TYR A 122 0.03 29.94 26.14
C TYR A 122 0.31 30.09 24.64
N THR A 123 -0.55 29.56 23.80
CA THR A 123 -0.39 29.61 22.34
C THR A 123 -0.79 30.97 21.78
N GLU A 124 -0.21 31.30 20.63
CA GLU A 124 -0.51 32.49 19.86
C GLU A 124 -0.80 32.12 18.42
N ALA A 125 -1.66 32.87 17.76
CA ALA A 125 -2.04 32.59 16.38
C ALA A 125 -2.27 33.87 15.57
N ARG A 126 -2.17 33.74 14.24
CA ARG A 126 -2.59 34.71 13.24
C ARG A 126 -3.02 33.97 11.98
N MET A 127 -3.67 34.66 11.04
CA MET A 127 -3.97 34.05 9.74
C MET A 127 -2.67 33.75 8.99
N SER A 128 -2.65 32.66 8.22
CA SER A 128 -1.59 32.41 7.24
C SER A 128 -1.78 33.29 6.01
N LYS A 129 -0.72 33.36 5.14
CA LYS A 129 -0.80 34.16 3.91
C LYS A 129 -1.88 33.66 2.94
N ILE A 130 -2.07 32.35 2.82
CA ILE A 130 -3.08 31.77 1.93
C ILE A 130 -4.50 31.99 2.49
N ALA A 131 -4.68 32.07 3.81
CA ALA A 131 -5.98 32.35 4.43
C ALA A 131 -6.55 33.74 4.06
N LEU A 132 -5.68 34.72 3.74
CA LEU A 132 -6.12 36.02 3.24
C LEU A 132 -6.86 35.88 1.89
N GLU A 133 -6.48 34.91 1.08
CA GLU A 133 -7.10 34.68 -0.23
C GLU A 133 -8.51 34.06 -0.07
N MET A 134 -8.82 33.44 1.08
CA MET A 134 -10.18 33.02 1.41
C MET A 134 -11.14 34.20 1.66
N LEU A 135 -10.61 35.31 2.20
CA LEU A 135 -11.36 36.47 2.67
C LEU A 135 -11.24 37.68 1.74
N ARG A 136 -10.41 37.59 0.70
CA ARG A 136 -10.14 38.70 -0.21
C ARG A 136 -11.44 39.22 -0.82
N ASP A 137 -11.58 40.56 -0.84
CA ASP A 137 -12.74 41.26 -1.35
C ASP A 137 -14.07 41.01 -0.60
N ILE A 138 -14.05 40.44 0.61
CA ILE A 138 -15.28 40.18 1.41
C ILE A 138 -16.06 41.45 1.69
N ASN A 139 -15.40 42.62 1.77
CA ASN A 139 -16.00 43.94 2.00
C ASN A 139 -16.54 44.58 0.72
N LYS A 140 -16.56 43.86 -0.40
CA LYS A 140 -17.08 44.33 -1.69
C LYS A 140 -18.41 43.65 -2.07
N ASP A 141 -19.21 43.26 -1.12
CA ASP A 141 -20.54 42.65 -1.32
C ASP A 141 -20.50 41.36 -2.15
N THR A 142 -19.37 40.67 -2.10
CA THR A 142 -19.08 39.47 -2.91
C THR A 142 -19.86 38.24 -2.46
N VAL A 143 -20.25 38.17 -1.19
CA VAL A 143 -20.99 37.06 -0.58
C VAL A 143 -22.14 37.60 0.28
N ASP A 144 -23.13 36.73 0.57
CA ASP A 144 -24.25 37.09 1.42
C ASP A 144 -23.85 37.02 2.91
N PHE A 145 -24.50 37.91 3.69
CA PHE A 145 -24.33 37.96 5.13
C PHE A 145 -25.67 37.68 5.80
N GLN A 146 -25.66 36.92 6.87
CA GLN A 146 -26.79 36.62 7.74
C GLN A 146 -26.59 37.19 9.14
N PRO A 147 -27.64 37.41 9.94
CA PRO A 147 -27.51 37.71 11.36
C PRO A 147 -26.79 36.55 12.08
N ASN A 148 -26.03 36.89 13.11
CA ASN A 148 -25.48 35.90 14.05
C ASN A 148 -26.61 35.33 14.95
N TYR A 149 -26.25 34.50 15.94
CA TYR A 149 -27.18 33.79 16.82
C TYR A 149 -28.05 34.70 17.70
N ASP A 150 -27.65 35.93 18.02
CA ASP A 150 -28.35 36.91 18.83
C ASP A 150 -28.76 38.17 18.05
N GLU A 151 -28.58 38.17 16.73
CA GLU A 151 -28.90 39.26 15.81
C GLU A 151 -28.19 40.59 16.03
N THR A 152 -27.12 40.59 16.88
CA THR A 152 -26.33 41.80 17.17
C THR A 152 -25.24 42.05 16.13
N GLU A 153 -24.72 41.00 15.48
CA GLU A 153 -23.69 41.08 14.47
C GLU A 153 -24.11 40.34 13.18
N ARG A 154 -23.33 40.50 12.14
CA ARG A 154 -23.55 39.77 10.88
C ARG A 154 -22.35 38.89 10.55
N GLU A 155 -22.61 37.69 10.08
CA GLU A 155 -21.61 36.75 9.64
C GLU A 155 -21.78 36.34 8.18
N PRO A 156 -20.72 36.05 7.44
CA PRO A 156 -20.83 35.61 6.04
C PRO A 156 -21.40 34.20 5.97
N VAL A 157 -22.33 33.99 5.03
CA VAL A 157 -22.89 32.65 4.74
C VAL A 157 -21.80 31.74 4.16
N VAL A 158 -20.90 32.29 3.35
CA VAL A 158 -19.78 31.62 2.68
C VAL A 158 -18.67 32.65 2.50
N LEU A 159 -17.41 32.20 2.37
CA LEU A 159 -16.29 33.10 2.04
C LEU A 159 -16.08 33.19 0.53
N PRO A 160 -15.48 34.31 0.02
CA PRO A 160 -15.17 34.47 -1.40
C PRO A 160 -14.26 33.37 -1.94
N SER A 161 -13.32 32.87 -1.16
CA SER A 161 -12.47 31.69 -1.39
C SER A 161 -11.82 31.64 -2.78
N ARG A 162 -10.78 32.47 -3.02
CA ARG A 162 -10.10 32.53 -4.34
C ARG A 162 -9.38 31.25 -4.77
N PHE A 163 -9.36 30.21 -3.95
CA PHE A 163 -8.83 28.89 -4.29
C PHE A 163 -9.80 27.80 -3.81
N PRO A 164 -9.81 26.62 -4.45
CA PRO A 164 -10.78 25.54 -4.19
C PRO A 164 -10.47 24.77 -2.90
N ASN A 165 -10.64 25.43 -1.76
CA ASN A 165 -10.23 24.94 -0.44
C ASN A 165 -10.83 23.57 -0.08
N LEU A 166 -12.03 23.24 -0.55
CA LEU A 166 -12.68 21.94 -0.30
C LEU A 166 -11.83 20.78 -0.78
N LEU A 167 -11.23 20.88 -1.99
CA LEU A 167 -10.34 19.85 -2.53
C LEU A 167 -8.92 19.99 -1.99
N VAL A 168 -8.42 21.22 -1.87
CA VAL A 168 -7.02 21.49 -1.50
C VAL A 168 -6.72 21.04 -0.06
N ASN A 169 -7.59 21.33 0.90
CA ASN A 169 -7.42 20.90 2.30
C ASN A 169 -8.28 19.71 2.71
N GLY A 170 -9.26 19.33 1.85
CA GLY A 170 -10.21 18.29 2.21
C GLY A 170 -11.15 18.69 3.35
N ALA A 171 -11.98 17.75 3.76
CA ALA A 171 -12.87 17.92 4.91
C ALA A 171 -13.28 16.56 5.48
N THR A 172 -13.33 16.45 6.81
CA THR A 172 -13.87 15.27 7.51
C THR A 172 -14.96 15.71 8.47
N GLY A 173 -16.07 14.99 8.56
CA GLY A 173 -17.16 15.34 9.47
C GLY A 173 -18.16 14.21 9.67
N ILE A 174 -18.71 14.14 10.87
CA ILE A 174 -19.73 13.17 11.26
C ILE A 174 -20.99 13.94 11.61
N ALA A 175 -22.03 13.80 10.79
CA ALA A 175 -23.35 14.35 11.01
C ALA A 175 -24.33 13.26 11.46
N VAL A 176 -25.61 13.63 11.63
CA VAL A 176 -26.65 12.65 11.94
C VAL A 176 -27.00 11.86 10.68
N GLY A 177 -26.76 10.57 10.70
CA GLY A 177 -27.09 9.66 9.60
C GLY A 177 -26.19 9.76 8.35
N MET A 178 -25.19 10.62 8.35
CA MET A 178 -24.25 10.79 7.24
C MET A 178 -22.90 11.30 7.69
N THR A 179 -21.86 10.99 6.89
CA THR A 179 -20.48 11.42 7.14
C THR A 179 -19.91 12.07 5.89
N THR A 180 -18.90 12.90 6.04
CA THR A 180 -18.06 13.36 4.93
C THR A 180 -16.61 13.02 5.20
N ASN A 181 -15.89 12.63 4.16
CA ASN A 181 -14.47 12.36 4.21
C ASN A 181 -13.86 12.64 2.83
N ILE A 182 -13.46 13.89 2.62
CA ILE A 182 -12.88 14.40 1.39
C ILE A 182 -11.38 14.56 1.62
N PRO A 183 -10.52 13.86 0.86
CA PRO A 183 -9.08 13.97 1.05
C PRO A 183 -8.54 15.30 0.54
N PRO A 184 -7.40 15.76 1.05
CA PRO A 184 -6.68 16.90 0.50
C PRO A 184 -6.01 16.57 -0.83
N HIS A 185 -5.75 17.62 -1.65
CA HIS A 185 -5.13 17.52 -2.97
C HIS A 185 -4.07 18.61 -3.16
N ASN A 186 -3.19 18.40 -4.12
CA ASN A 186 -2.17 19.38 -4.47
C ASN A 186 -2.81 20.60 -5.15
N LEU A 187 -2.42 21.81 -4.71
CA LEU A 187 -2.99 23.07 -5.19
C LEU A 187 -2.74 23.29 -6.70
N ARG A 188 -1.51 23.01 -7.16
CA ARG A 188 -1.17 23.15 -8.58
C ARG A 188 -2.01 22.25 -9.47
N GLU A 189 -2.21 21.01 -9.04
CA GLU A 189 -3.00 20.02 -9.77
C GLU A 189 -4.48 20.39 -9.84
N VAL A 190 -5.06 20.83 -8.71
CA VAL A 190 -6.48 21.24 -8.68
C VAL A 190 -6.71 22.48 -9.54
N ILE A 191 -5.81 23.46 -9.51
CA ILE A 191 -5.89 24.65 -10.38
C ILE A 191 -5.73 24.24 -11.85
N SER A 192 -4.81 23.35 -12.18
CA SER A 192 -4.65 22.82 -13.54
C SER A 192 -5.92 22.12 -14.03
N GLY A 193 -6.58 21.34 -13.15
CA GLY A 193 -7.87 20.73 -13.46
C GLY A 193 -9.00 21.74 -13.65
N LEU A 194 -9.01 22.87 -12.90
CA LEU A 194 -9.94 23.97 -13.11
C LEU A 194 -9.70 24.66 -14.48
N HIS A 195 -8.45 24.92 -14.84
CA HIS A 195 -8.09 25.49 -16.14
C HIS A 195 -8.56 24.58 -17.27
N LEU A 196 -8.29 23.26 -17.18
CA LEU A 196 -8.78 22.28 -18.16
C LEU A 196 -10.30 22.31 -18.29
N LEU A 197 -11.05 22.40 -17.16
CA LEU A 197 -12.52 22.45 -17.16
C LEU A 197 -13.05 23.77 -17.73
N MET A 198 -12.33 24.89 -17.56
CA MET A 198 -12.68 26.18 -18.18
C MET A 198 -12.46 26.16 -19.70
N GLU A 199 -11.42 25.49 -20.18
CA GLU A 199 -11.13 25.33 -21.61
C GLU A 199 -12.07 24.32 -22.27
N ASN A 200 -12.41 23.23 -21.57
CA ASN A 200 -13.30 22.17 -22.01
C ASN A 200 -14.37 21.84 -20.94
N PRO A 201 -15.54 22.51 -20.95
CA PRO A 201 -16.62 22.27 -19.98
C PRO A 201 -17.15 20.83 -19.99
N ASP A 202 -16.98 20.11 -21.11
CA ASP A 202 -17.42 18.72 -21.28
C ASP A 202 -16.35 17.70 -20.88
N ALA A 203 -15.18 18.13 -20.40
CA ALA A 203 -14.09 17.26 -19.96
C ALA A 203 -14.61 16.10 -19.09
N THR A 204 -14.18 14.90 -19.41
CA THR A 204 -14.52 13.67 -18.68
C THR A 204 -13.72 13.58 -17.38
N THR A 205 -14.18 12.76 -16.43
CA THR A 205 -13.40 12.51 -15.21
C THR A 205 -12.02 11.91 -15.51
N ALA A 206 -11.88 11.13 -16.58
CA ALA A 206 -10.60 10.56 -16.98
C ALA A 206 -9.59 11.65 -17.41
N GLU A 207 -10.03 12.63 -18.21
CA GLU A 207 -9.21 13.78 -18.62
C GLU A 207 -8.85 14.67 -17.43
N LEU A 208 -9.78 14.90 -16.51
CA LEU A 208 -9.50 15.62 -15.27
C LEU A 208 -8.48 14.90 -14.37
N MET A 209 -8.43 13.56 -14.42
CA MET A 209 -7.45 12.77 -13.67
C MET A 209 -6.03 12.84 -14.26
N GLU A 210 -5.85 13.33 -15.47
CA GLU A 210 -4.51 13.65 -16.00
C GLU A 210 -3.92 14.88 -15.28
N ALA A 211 -4.77 15.85 -14.95
CA ALA A 211 -4.37 17.04 -14.19
C ALA A 211 -4.39 16.81 -12.67
N ILE A 212 -5.37 16.05 -12.16
CA ILE A 212 -5.57 15.74 -10.72
C ILE A 212 -5.49 14.21 -10.54
N PRO A 213 -4.31 13.63 -10.51
CA PRO A 213 -4.14 12.17 -10.55
C PRO A 213 -4.60 11.45 -9.27
N GLY A 214 -4.73 12.17 -8.14
CA GLY A 214 -5.14 11.61 -6.86
C GLY A 214 -4.97 12.55 -5.68
N PRO A 215 -5.32 12.11 -4.47
CA PRO A 215 -5.13 12.88 -3.24
C PRO A 215 -3.65 13.17 -2.97
N ASP A 216 -3.39 14.23 -2.20
CA ASP A 216 -2.06 14.65 -1.77
C ASP A 216 -2.10 14.96 -0.28
N PHE A 217 -1.73 13.98 0.54
CA PHE A 217 -1.81 14.07 1.99
C PHE A 217 -0.65 14.87 2.60
N PRO A 218 -0.90 15.63 3.67
CA PRO A 218 0.15 16.44 4.33
C PRO A 218 1.31 15.59 4.86
N THR A 219 1.05 14.34 5.27
CA THR A 219 2.04 13.40 5.79
C THR A 219 2.74 12.58 4.71
N GLY A 220 2.50 12.85 3.41
CA GLY A 220 3.07 12.10 2.30
C GLY A 220 2.47 10.71 2.15
N ALA A 221 3.29 9.68 2.33
CA ALA A 221 2.95 8.27 2.18
C ALA A 221 2.64 7.85 0.72
N ILE A 222 2.34 6.58 0.50
CA ILE A 222 2.12 5.99 -0.81
C ILE A 222 0.65 5.60 -0.95
N VAL A 223 -0.01 6.06 -2.00
CA VAL A 223 -1.35 5.58 -2.39
C VAL A 223 -1.20 4.40 -3.35
N MET A 224 -1.81 3.28 -3.00
CA MET A 224 -1.76 2.04 -3.77
C MET A 224 -2.99 1.92 -4.67
N GLY A 225 -2.76 1.81 -5.99
CA GLY A 225 -3.80 1.59 -6.98
C GLY A 225 -4.60 2.84 -7.37
N LYS A 226 -5.01 2.92 -8.64
CA LYS A 226 -5.80 4.05 -9.19
C LYS A 226 -7.31 3.78 -9.30
N SER A 227 -7.74 2.53 -9.21
CA SER A 227 -9.14 2.14 -9.38
C SER A 227 -10.07 2.77 -8.33
N GLY A 228 -9.62 2.77 -7.06
CA GLY A 228 -10.35 3.39 -5.96
C GLY A 228 -10.48 4.91 -6.09
N ILE A 229 -9.43 5.60 -6.57
CA ILE A 229 -9.43 7.04 -6.84
C ILE A 229 -10.44 7.35 -7.95
N ARG A 230 -10.36 6.61 -9.08
CA ARG A 230 -11.26 6.79 -10.21
C ARG A 230 -12.72 6.64 -9.80
N LYS A 231 -13.03 5.57 -9.08
CA LYS A 231 -14.39 5.34 -8.57
C LYS A 231 -14.86 6.50 -7.67
N ALA A 232 -13.99 7.00 -6.78
CA ALA A 232 -14.30 8.13 -5.91
C ALA A 232 -14.58 9.41 -6.71
N TYR A 233 -13.78 9.71 -7.72
CA TYR A 233 -13.92 10.90 -8.53
C TYR A 233 -15.16 10.86 -9.44
N GLU A 234 -15.56 9.66 -9.89
CA GLU A 234 -16.78 9.47 -10.68
C GLU A 234 -18.06 9.51 -9.82
N THR A 235 -18.05 8.87 -8.66
CA THR A 235 -19.27 8.60 -7.86
C THR A 235 -19.35 9.34 -6.53
N GLY A 236 -18.28 9.99 -6.10
CA GLY A 236 -18.14 10.54 -4.75
C GLY A 236 -17.81 9.50 -3.67
N HIS A 237 -17.74 8.21 -4.00
CA HIS A 237 -17.43 7.11 -3.08
C HIS A 237 -16.32 6.22 -3.63
N GLY A 238 -15.34 5.93 -2.80
CA GLY A 238 -14.24 5.03 -3.16
C GLY A 238 -13.37 4.71 -1.94
N THR A 239 -12.44 3.79 -2.10
CA THR A 239 -11.48 3.45 -1.05
C THR A 239 -10.11 3.27 -1.68
N VAL A 240 -9.09 3.84 -1.07
CA VAL A 240 -7.68 3.66 -1.45
C VAL A 240 -6.91 3.12 -0.26
N THR A 241 -5.86 2.38 -0.55
CA THR A 241 -4.92 1.91 0.47
C THR A 241 -3.75 2.89 0.56
N LEU A 242 -3.47 3.37 1.76
CA LEU A 242 -2.31 4.18 2.10
C LEU A 242 -1.26 3.28 2.74
N ARG A 243 -0.01 3.40 2.30
CA ARG A 243 1.12 2.65 2.83
C ARG A 243 2.23 3.59 3.26
N ALA A 244 2.85 3.31 4.40
CA ALA A 244 4.02 4.02 4.89
C ALA A 244 5.15 3.96 3.86
N LYS A 245 5.93 5.03 3.74
CA LYS A 245 7.14 5.07 2.92
C LYS A 245 8.31 4.59 3.76
N VAL A 246 8.98 3.54 3.27
CA VAL A 246 10.04 2.86 4.01
C VAL A 246 11.23 2.56 3.12
N ASP A 247 12.42 2.54 3.73
CA ASP A 247 13.64 2.04 3.14
C ASP A 247 14.18 0.88 3.96
N ILE A 248 14.89 -0.05 3.32
CA ILE A 248 15.57 -1.17 3.97
C ILE A 248 17.07 -0.96 3.80
N GLU A 249 17.79 -0.80 4.92
CA GLU A 249 19.23 -0.64 4.95
C GLU A 249 19.90 -1.91 5.49
N GLU A 250 20.88 -2.41 4.76
CA GLU A 250 21.79 -3.45 5.25
C GLU A 250 22.92 -2.81 6.05
N GLN A 251 23.09 -3.25 7.28
CA GLN A 251 24.18 -2.78 8.14
C GLN A 251 25.45 -3.58 7.91
N SER A 252 26.61 -2.94 8.16
CA SER A 252 27.94 -3.58 8.01
C SER A 252 28.16 -4.85 8.85
N ASN A 253 27.30 -5.08 9.85
CA ASN A 253 27.31 -6.26 10.71
C ASN A 253 26.42 -7.41 10.22
N GLY A 254 25.83 -7.29 9.01
CA GLY A 254 24.92 -8.27 8.42
C GLY A 254 23.49 -8.26 9.02
N LYS A 255 23.14 -7.27 9.83
CA LYS A 255 21.75 -7.00 10.25
C LYS A 255 21.09 -6.08 9.26
N SER A 256 19.79 -6.16 9.16
CA SER A 256 18.98 -5.23 8.37
C SER A 256 18.21 -4.26 9.28
N ARG A 257 17.91 -3.08 8.75
CA ARG A 257 17.12 -2.04 9.42
C ARG A 257 16.04 -1.56 8.46
N ILE A 258 14.81 -1.56 8.91
CA ILE A 258 13.70 -0.87 8.23
C ILE A 258 13.62 0.55 8.78
N ILE A 259 13.61 1.54 7.90
CA ILE A 259 13.47 2.96 8.23
C ILE A 259 12.16 3.45 7.67
N VAL A 260 11.29 3.98 8.53
CA VAL A 260 10.01 4.56 8.14
C VAL A 260 10.16 6.07 8.09
N HIS A 261 10.00 6.66 6.90
CA HIS A 261 10.10 8.11 6.65
C HIS A 261 8.75 8.81 6.68
N GLU A 262 7.69 8.12 6.26
CA GLU A 262 6.35 8.68 6.18
C GLU A 262 5.32 7.63 6.63
N ILE A 263 4.30 8.06 7.36
CA ILE A 263 3.19 7.21 7.82
C ILE A 263 1.88 7.63 7.16
N PRO A 264 0.90 6.73 7.04
CA PRO A 264 -0.41 7.05 6.49
C PRO A 264 -1.09 8.22 7.22
N TYR A 265 -1.85 9.01 6.48
CA TYR A 265 -2.57 10.17 6.99
C TYR A 265 -3.50 9.79 8.15
N MET A 266 -3.55 10.64 9.18
CA MET A 266 -4.29 10.46 10.43
C MET A 266 -3.81 9.31 11.35
N VAL A 267 -2.68 8.70 11.07
CA VAL A 267 -2.06 7.71 11.97
C VAL A 267 -1.25 8.42 13.05
N ASN A 268 -1.45 8.00 14.29
CA ASN A 268 -0.67 8.44 15.43
C ASN A 268 0.64 7.66 15.50
N LYS A 269 1.80 8.36 15.45
CA LYS A 269 3.12 7.76 15.39
C LYS A 269 3.47 6.98 16.66
N ALA A 270 3.23 7.53 17.83
CA ALA A 270 3.55 6.88 19.11
C ALA A 270 2.73 5.61 19.32
N ASN A 271 1.43 5.64 18.98
CA ASN A 271 0.58 4.44 19.05
C ASN A 271 1.02 3.37 18.03
N LEU A 272 1.48 3.76 16.85
CA LEU A 272 2.02 2.85 15.84
C LEU A 272 3.27 2.14 16.38
N ILE A 273 4.24 2.88 16.92
CA ILE A 273 5.47 2.34 17.51
C ILE A 273 5.13 1.37 18.65
N THR A 274 4.25 1.78 19.57
CA THR A 274 3.78 0.93 20.67
C THR A 274 3.17 -0.38 20.15
N ARG A 275 2.32 -0.30 19.13
CA ARG A 275 1.70 -1.47 18.53
C ARG A 275 2.71 -2.42 17.89
N ILE A 276 3.73 -1.90 17.21
CA ILE A 276 4.82 -2.71 16.64
C ILE A 276 5.58 -3.43 17.76
N ALA A 277 5.93 -2.70 18.84
CA ALA A 277 6.61 -3.28 19.99
C ALA A 277 5.81 -4.38 20.68
N ASP A 278 4.49 -4.21 20.79
CA ASP A 278 3.60 -5.22 21.37
C ASP A 278 3.56 -6.49 20.51
N LEU A 279 3.45 -6.36 19.18
CA LEU A 279 3.45 -7.50 18.25
C LEU A 279 4.78 -8.26 18.29
N ALA A 280 5.91 -7.57 18.43
CA ALA A 280 7.22 -8.18 18.61
C ALA A 280 7.31 -8.94 19.94
N ARG A 281 6.83 -8.33 21.03
CA ARG A 281 6.81 -8.96 22.37
C ARG A 281 5.88 -10.17 22.44
N GLU A 282 4.74 -10.12 21.75
CA GLU A 282 3.79 -11.22 21.61
C GLU A 282 4.25 -12.31 20.65
N LYS A 283 5.42 -12.13 20.00
CA LYS A 283 5.98 -13.02 18.96
C LYS A 283 5.02 -13.24 17.78
N LYS A 284 4.17 -12.30 17.48
CA LYS A 284 3.34 -12.28 16.26
C LYS A 284 4.12 -11.81 15.05
N ILE A 285 5.13 -10.98 15.27
CA ILE A 285 6.16 -10.62 14.30
C ILE A 285 7.47 -11.01 14.93
N ASP A 286 8.13 -12.03 14.39
CA ASP A 286 9.46 -12.44 14.83
C ASP A 286 10.54 -11.64 14.09
N GLY A 287 11.77 -11.62 14.65
CA GLY A 287 12.93 -11.00 14.02
C GLY A 287 13.19 -9.56 14.38
N ILE A 288 12.27 -8.82 15.01
CA ILE A 288 12.52 -7.45 15.48
C ILE A 288 13.37 -7.50 16.76
N THR A 289 14.50 -6.78 16.77
CA THR A 289 15.42 -6.70 17.92
C THR A 289 15.31 -5.39 18.67
N ASP A 290 15.06 -4.27 17.98
CA ASP A 290 14.94 -2.95 18.58
C ASP A 290 14.05 -2.04 17.72
N ILE A 291 13.42 -1.04 18.36
CA ILE A 291 12.57 -0.05 17.71
C ILE A 291 12.86 1.29 18.33
N ASN A 292 13.32 2.26 17.53
CA ASN A 292 13.62 3.61 18.01
C ASN A 292 12.90 4.65 17.17
N ASP A 293 12.49 5.72 17.82
CA ASP A 293 12.03 6.96 17.19
C ASP A 293 13.19 7.95 17.16
N GLU A 294 13.75 8.13 15.98
CA GLU A 294 14.87 9.05 15.71
C GLU A 294 14.37 10.33 14.98
N SER A 295 13.05 10.56 14.99
CA SER A 295 12.45 11.73 14.33
C SER A 295 12.96 13.04 14.93
N ASP A 296 13.33 13.98 14.09
CA ASP A 296 13.84 15.29 14.48
C ASP A 296 13.28 16.42 13.58
N ARG A 297 13.97 17.56 13.51
CA ARG A 297 13.58 18.70 12.67
C ARG A 297 13.77 18.48 11.18
N GLU A 298 14.58 17.50 10.79
CA GLU A 298 14.81 17.13 9.39
C GLU A 298 13.70 16.24 8.84
N GLY A 299 12.97 15.54 9.72
CA GLY A 299 11.83 14.73 9.33
C GLY A 299 11.53 13.56 10.27
N MET A 300 10.56 12.76 9.85
CA MET A 300 10.19 11.52 10.55
C MET A 300 11.21 10.42 10.23
N ARG A 301 11.68 9.73 11.28
CA ARG A 301 12.59 8.60 11.16
C ARG A 301 12.30 7.59 12.28
N ILE A 302 11.54 6.54 11.96
CA ILE A 302 11.33 5.41 12.87
C ILE A 302 12.24 4.29 12.37
N THR A 303 13.10 3.75 13.24
CA THR A 303 14.03 2.67 12.91
C THR A 303 13.60 1.38 13.57
N ILE A 304 13.58 0.27 12.80
CA ILE A 304 13.22 -1.07 13.25
C ILE A 304 14.38 -1.99 12.89
N ASP A 305 15.13 -2.42 13.90
CA ASP A 305 16.28 -3.31 13.72
C ASP A 305 15.86 -4.78 13.65
N ILE A 306 16.35 -5.49 12.65
CA ILE A 306 15.99 -6.89 12.37
C ILE A 306 17.19 -7.82 12.59
N ARG A 307 16.91 -9.03 13.11
CA ARG A 307 17.89 -10.11 13.25
C ARG A 307 18.45 -10.54 11.89
N ARG A 308 19.68 -11.10 11.88
CA ARG A 308 20.36 -11.54 10.66
C ARG A 308 19.69 -12.72 9.94
N ASP A 309 18.99 -13.55 10.70
CA ASP A 309 18.38 -14.81 10.25
C ASP A 309 16.94 -14.64 9.76
N VAL A 310 16.45 -13.39 9.61
CA VAL A 310 15.07 -13.10 9.19
C VAL A 310 15.07 -12.15 8.01
N SER A 311 14.26 -12.45 7.00
CA SER A 311 14.06 -11.61 5.83
C SER A 311 13.37 -10.28 6.18
N PRO A 312 13.98 -9.12 5.88
CA PRO A 312 13.37 -7.82 6.15
C PRO A 312 12.05 -7.60 5.41
N SER A 313 11.91 -8.18 4.22
CA SER A 313 10.69 -8.07 3.40
C SER A 313 9.50 -8.78 4.05
N VAL A 314 9.74 -9.96 4.64
CA VAL A 314 8.71 -10.70 5.39
C VAL A 314 8.26 -9.94 6.63
N VAL A 315 9.20 -9.36 7.39
CA VAL A 315 8.87 -8.52 8.54
C VAL A 315 8.07 -7.30 8.10
N LEU A 316 8.49 -6.63 7.02
CA LEU A 316 7.80 -5.47 6.47
C LEU A 316 6.36 -5.80 6.03
N ASN A 317 6.16 -6.92 5.34
CA ASN A 317 4.83 -7.38 4.93
C ASN A 317 3.93 -7.67 6.14
N ASN A 318 4.48 -8.29 7.19
CA ASN A 318 3.77 -8.49 8.45
C ASN A 318 3.42 -7.16 9.14
N LEU A 319 4.31 -6.17 9.12
CA LEU A 319 4.04 -4.82 9.63
C LEU A 319 2.90 -4.15 8.86
N TYR A 320 2.88 -4.24 7.54
CA TYR A 320 1.77 -3.73 6.72
C TYR A 320 0.43 -4.43 7.02
N LYS A 321 0.44 -5.75 7.24
CA LYS A 321 -0.78 -6.53 7.51
C LYS A 321 -1.33 -6.32 8.92
N LEU A 322 -0.47 -6.18 9.93
CA LEU A 322 -0.85 -6.21 11.34
C LEU A 322 -0.86 -4.84 12.04
N THR A 323 -0.40 -3.78 11.35
CA THR A 323 -0.29 -2.44 11.91
C THR A 323 -0.85 -1.37 10.98
N LEU A 324 -0.91 -0.12 11.48
CA LEU A 324 -1.32 1.04 10.70
C LEU A 324 -0.20 1.59 9.77
N MET A 325 0.90 0.86 9.56
CA MET A 325 1.83 1.14 8.46
C MET A 325 1.14 1.00 7.09
N GLN A 326 0.05 0.24 7.03
CA GLN A 326 -0.89 0.25 5.93
C GLN A 326 -2.29 0.49 6.48
N SER A 327 -3.02 1.45 5.90
CA SER A 327 -4.39 1.77 6.27
C SER A 327 -5.24 2.02 5.03
N SER A 328 -6.57 1.95 5.18
CA SER A 328 -7.49 2.31 4.10
C SER A 328 -8.07 3.70 4.34
N PHE A 329 -8.09 4.54 3.31
CA PHE A 329 -8.80 5.81 3.30
C PHE A 329 -10.05 5.70 2.43
N THR A 330 -11.22 5.87 3.05
CA THR A 330 -12.51 5.79 2.37
C THR A 330 -13.00 7.18 2.02
N PHE A 331 -13.17 7.45 0.73
CA PHE A 331 -13.77 8.68 0.22
C PHE A 331 -15.29 8.67 0.46
N ASN A 332 -15.78 9.77 0.96
CA ASN A 332 -17.20 10.13 0.96
C ASN A 332 -17.30 11.64 0.71
N MET A 333 -17.42 12.02 -0.57
CA MET A 333 -17.33 13.40 -1.01
C MET A 333 -18.68 14.11 -0.85
N LEU A 334 -19.16 14.18 0.40
CA LEU A 334 -20.43 14.80 0.78
C LEU A 334 -20.19 16.26 1.18
N ALA A 335 -20.88 17.19 0.55
CA ALA A 335 -20.82 18.63 0.86
C ALA A 335 -22.22 19.26 0.80
N ILE A 336 -22.35 20.45 1.37
CA ILE A 336 -23.60 21.25 1.29
C ILE A 336 -23.61 22.03 -0.02
N VAL A 337 -24.68 21.84 -0.79
CA VAL A 337 -24.99 22.57 -2.02
C VAL A 337 -26.36 23.22 -1.85
N ASP A 338 -26.41 24.53 -1.89
CA ASP A 338 -27.67 25.30 -1.73
C ASP A 338 -28.50 24.83 -0.52
N GLY A 339 -27.82 24.66 0.64
CA GLY A 339 -28.44 24.24 1.89
C GLY A 339 -28.83 22.77 1.98
N THR A 340 -28.50 21.94 0.97
CA THR A 340 -28.78 20.50 0.97
C THR A 340 -27.52 19.67 0.89
N PRO A 341 -27.39 18.56 1.66
CA PRO A 341 -26.24 17.67 1.57
C PRO A 341 -26.31 16.85 0.28
N ARG A 342 -25.23 16.81 -0.49
CA ARG A 342 -25.07 16.03 -1.73
C ARG A 342 -23.74 15.34 -1.79
N VAL A 343 -23.73 14.09 -2.27
CA VAL A 343 -22.52 13.39 -2.64
C VAL A 343 -22.12 13.81 -4.06
N LEU A 344 -20.90 14.25 -4.25
CA LEU A 344 -20.43 14.88 -5.47
C LEU A 344 -19.22 14.17 -6.03
N GLY A 345 -19.15 14.02 -7.35
CA GLY A 345 -17.91 13.63 -8.04
C GLY A 345 -16.96 14.83 -8.18
N LEU A 346 -15.72 14.54 -8.60
CA LEU A 346 -14.66 15.55 -8.77
C LEU A 346 -15.12 16.69 -9.71
N LYS A 347 -15.62 16.37 -10.90
CA LYS A 347 -16.10 17.36 -11.89
C LYS A 347 -17.15 18.27 -11.30
N GLN A 348 -18.12 17.73 -10.56
CA GLN A 348 -19.19 18.50 -9.95
C GLN A 348 -18.68 19.51 -8.90
N ILE A 349 -17.72 19.11 -8.06
CA ILE A 349 -17.09 20.00 -7.07
C ILE A 349 -16.38 21.16 -7.79
N LEU A 350 -15.60 20.88 -8.83
CA LEU A 350 -14.94 21.92 -9.62
C LEU A 350 -15.94 22.87 -10.29
N GLN A 351 -17.04 22.36 -10.83
CA GLN A 351 -18.10 23.18 -11.44
C GLN A 351 -18.79 24.09 -10.42
N TYR A 352 -19.14 23.60 -9.23
CA TYR A 352 -19.72 24.43 -8.18
C TYR A 352 -18.76 25.52 -7.69
N TYR A 353 -17.49 25.20 -7.61
CA TYR A 353 -16.47 26.18 -7.27
C TYR A 353 -16.33 27.27 -8.35
N LEU A 354 -16.25 26.91 -9.64
CA LEU A 354 -16.20 27.89 -10.75
C LEU A 354 -17.42 28.79 -10.74
N LYS A 355 -18.61 28.24 -10.60
CA LYS A 355 -19.85 29.02 -10.51
C LYS A 355 -19.83 30.03 -9.35
N HIS A 356 -19.30 29.61 -8.19
CA HIS A 356 -19.11 30.51 -7.06
C HIS A 356 -18.13 31.65 -7.39
N GLN A 357 -17.01 31.35 -8.09
CA GLN A 357 -16.06 32.38 -8.49
C GLN A 357 -16.67 33.35 -9.50
N GLU A 358 -17.47 32.89 -10.44
CA GLU A 358 -18.22 33.78 -11.36
C GLU A 358 -19.11 34.76 -10.59
N ASP A 359 -19.87 34.26 -9.62
CA ASP A 359 -20.71 35.11 -8.77
C ASP A 359 -19.87 36.13 -7.99
N VAL A 360 -18.76 35.71 -7.38
CA VAL A 360 -17.88 36.60 -6.62
C VAL A 360 -17.27 37.69 -7.51
N ILE A 361 -16.80 37.35 -8.72
CA ILE A 361 -16.23 38.32 -9.66
C ILE A 361 -17.31 39.32 -10.15
N ARG A 362 -18.50 38.82 -10.53
CA ARG A 362 -19.63 39.68 -10.97
C ARG A 362 -20.04 40.64 -9.87
N ARG A 363 -20.24 40.17 -8.64
CA ARG A 363 -20.61 41.00 -7.49
C ARG A 363 -19.54 42.01 -7.12
N ARG A 364 -18.27 41.60 -7.08
CA ARG A 364 -17.11 42.50 -6.88
C ARG A 364 -17.09 43.62 -7.93
N THR A 365 -17.21 43.24 -9.19
CA THR A 365 -17.15 44.19 -10.31
C THR A 365 -18.35 45.14 -10.27
N ALA A 366 -19.54 44.68 -9.93
CA ALA A 366 -20.69 45.52 -9.76
C ALA A 366 -20.52 46.50 -8.59
N PHE A 367 -19.95 46.08 -7.47
CA PHE A 367 -19.62 46.97 -6.36
C PHE A 367 -18.59 48.04 -6.77
N ASP A 368 -17.48 47.64 -7.42
CA ASP A 368 -16.43 48.55 -7.88
C ASP A 368 -16.98 49.49 -8.96
N LEU A 369 -17.86 49.05 -9.88
CA LEU A 369 -18.57 49.88 -10.84
C LEU A 369 -19.42 50.96 -10.13
N LYS A 370 -20.24 50.55 -9.16
CA LYS A 370 -21.09 51.48 -8.39
C LYS A 370 -20.23 52.53 -7.67
N LYS A 371 -19.12 52.11 -7.09
CA LYS A 371 -18.19 53.01 -6.42
C LYS A 371 -17.47 53.96 -7.40
N ALA A 372 -17.06 53.47 -8.57
CA ALA A 372 -16.45 54.24 -9.62
C ALA A 372 -17.45 55.26 -10.23
N GLN A 373 -18.71 54.86 -10.47
CA GLN A 373 -19.75 55.76 -10.94
C GLN A 373 -20.05 56.89 -9.93
N ALA A 374 -20.13 56.55 -8.64
CA ALA A 374 -20.30 57.56 -7.59
C ALA A 374 -19.12 58.52 -7.53
N ARG A 375 -17.88 58.02 -7.74
CA ARG A 375 -16.67 58.87 -7.79
C ARG A 375 -16.65 59.75 -9.03
N ALA A 376 -16.94 59.20 -10.22
CA ALA A 376 -17.00 59.96 -11.48
C ALA A 376 -18.03 61.08 -11.40
N HIS A 377 -19.22 60.79 -10.82
CA HIS A 377 -20.25 61.81 -10.61
C HIS A 377 -19.75 63.00 -9.75
N ILE A 378 -19.00 62.73 -8.67
CA ILE A 378 -18.40 63.81 -7.88
C ILE A 378 -17.32 64.55 -8.67
N LEU A 379 -16.46 63.84 -9.40
CA LEU A 379 -15.40 64.46 -10.19
C LEU A 379 -15.92 65.33 -11.33
N GLU A 380 -17.03 64.93 -11.95
CA GLU A 380 -17.76 65.74 -12.95
C GLU A 380 -18.22 67.08 -12.37
N GLY A 381 -18.85 67.05 -11.19
CA GLY A 381 -19.24 68.28 -10.48
C GLY A 381 -18.02 69.19 -10.11
N LEU A 382 -16.92 68.56 -9.66
CA LEU A 382 -15.68 69.30 -9.38
C LEU A 382 -15.06 69.91 -10.65
N LYS A 383 -15.16 69.24 -11.78
CA LYS A 383 -14.68 69.78 -13.09
C LYS A 383 -15.52 71.00 -13.47
N ILE A 384 -16.87 70.93 -13.41
CA ILE A 384 -17.74 72.07 -13.64
C ILE A 384 -17.37 73.24 -12.70
N ALA A 385 -17.08 72.94 -11.43
CA ALA A 385 -16.69 73.94 -10.46
C ALA A 385 -15.33 74.58 -10.79
N LEU A 386 -14.37 73.83 -11.28
CA LEU A 386 -13.03 74.34 -11.68
C LEU A 386 -13.11 75.14 -12.97
N ASP A 387 -14.04 74.82 -13.90
CA ASP A 387 -14.26 75.57 -15.11
C ASP A 387 -14.95 76.94 -14.84
N HIS A 388 -15.71 77.10 -13.76
CA HIS A 388 -16.46 78.28 -13.35
C HIS A 388 -16.03 78.81 -11.99
N ILE A 389 -14.75 78.73 -11.66
CA ILE A 389 -14.22 78.87 -10.32
C ILE A 389 -14.53 80.25 -9.68
N ASP A 390 -14.37 81.34 -10.40
CA ASP A 390 -14.61 82.66 -9.86
C ASP A 390 -16.06 82.92 -9.54
N ALA A 391 -16.97 82.42 -10.36
CA ALA A 391 -18.40 82.49 -10.14
C ALA A 391 -18.84 81.71 -8.94
N ILE A 392 -18.36 80.48 -8.80
CA ILE A 392 -18.64 79.59 -7.67
C ILE A 392 -18.12 80.15 -6.34
N ILE A 393 -16.88 80.72 -6.34
CA ILE A 393 -16.39 81.40 -5.15
C ILE A 393 -17.25 82.62 -4.76
N SER A 394 -17.72 83.35 -5.78
CA SER A 394 -18.65 84.50 -5.55
C SER A 394 -19.98 84.00 -4.93
N ILE A 395 -20.55 82.95 -5.42
CA ILE A 395 -21.81 82.35 -4.89
C ILE A 395 -21.63 81.94 -3.43
N ILE A 396 -20.52 81.22 -3.14
CA ILE A 396 -20.25 80.73 -1.78
C ILE A 396 -20.01 81.94 -0.80
N ARG A 397 -19.25 82.93 -1.18
CA ARG A 397 -19.04 84.12 -0.36
C ARG A 397 -20.27 84.98 -0.09
N ASN A 398 -21.15 85.08 -1.05
CA ASN A 398 -22.36 85.87 -0.97
C ASN A 398 -23.58 85.10 -0.40
N SER A 399 -23.42 83.86 0.01
CA SER A 399 -24.49 83.08 0.62
C SER A 399 -24.45 83.21 2.13
N GLN A 400 -25.59 83.26 2.78
CA GLN A 400 -25.72 83.45 4.23
C GLN A 400 -25.43 82.18 5.04
N SER A 401 -25.55 81.02 4.42
CA SER A 401 -25.22 79.70 5.02
C SER A 401 -24.72 78.73 3.94
N GLY A 402 -24.08 77.60 4.38
CA GLY A 402 -23.68 76.51 3.51
C GLY A 402 -24.87 75.89 2.74
N GLU A 403 -26.06 75.79 3.36
CA GLU A 403 -27.27 75.24 2.74
C GLU A 403 -27.70 76.14 1.59
N VAL A 404 -27.78 77.46 1.81
CA VAL A 404 -28.15 78.44 0.78
C VAL A 404 -27.12 78.45 -0.37
N ALA A 405 -25.83 78.28 -0.07
CA ALA A 405 -24.80 78.20 -1.09
C ALA A 405 -25.01 76.92 -1.91
N LYS A 406 -25.34 75.77 -1.23
CA LYS A 406 -25.61 74.50 -1.87
C LYS A 406 -26.77 74.56 -2.83
N ASP A 407 -27.95 75.17 -2.39
CA ASP A 407 -29.13 75.29 -3.22
C ASP A 407 -28.86 76.17 -4.43
N ARG A 408 -28.12 77.22 -4.29
CA ARG A 408 -27.70 78.09 -5.43
C ARG A 408 -26.85 77.39 -6.41
N LEU A 409 -25.84 76.64 -5.94
CA LEU A 409 -24.95 75.85 -6.80
C LEU A 409 -25.72 74.77 -7.58
N MET A 410 -26.68 74.13 -6.94
CA MET A 410 -27.58 73.18 -7.57
C MET A 410 -28.46 73.79 -8.68
N ASN A 411 -29.01 74.93 -8.41
CA ASN A 411 -29.94 75.57 -9.35
C ASN A 411 -29.17 76.28 -10.53
N GLU A 412 -27.99 76.89 -10.26
CA GLU A 412 -27.32 77.67 -11.26
C GLU A 412 -26.44 76.78 -12.19
N TYR A 413 -25.99 75.63 -11.73
CA TYR A 413 -25.10 74.73 -12.49
C TYR A 413 -25.67 73.34 -12.71
N GLU A 414 -26.98 73.11 -12.38
CA GLU A 414 -27.63 71.81 -12.51
C GLU A 414 -26.92 70.67 -11.75
N LEU A 415 -26.30 71.01 -10.62
CA LEU A 415 -25.51 70.06 -9.84
C LEU A 415 -26.43 69.22 -8.91
N SER A 416 -26.05 67.97 -8.72
CA SER A 416 -26.71 67.15 -7.70
C SER A 416 -26.29 67.57 -6.29
N ASP A 417 -27.09 67.19 -5.30
CA ASP A 417 -26.85 67.41 -3.87
C ASP A 417 -25.43 66.95 -3.43
N LYS A 418 -24.98 65.81 -3.90
CA LYS A 418 -23.63 65.24 -3.63
C LYS A 418 -22.53 66.00 -4.30
N GLN A 419 -22.72 66.50 -5.52
CA GLN A 419 -21.77 67.33 -6.25
C GLN A 419 -21.62 68.70 -5.58
N ALA A 420 -22.72 69.36 -5.25
CA ALA A 420 -22.69 70.66 -4.58
C ALA A 420 -22.04 70.56 -3.18
N GLN A 421 -22.33 69.50 -2.43
CA GLN A 421 -21.67 69.27 -1.14
C GLN A 421 -20.16 69.08 -1.31
N ALA A 422 -19.71 68.24 -2.29
CA ALA A 422 -18.30 68.03 -2.58
C ALA A 422 -17.55 69.32 -2.98
N ILE A 423 -18.25 70.21 -3.66
CA ILE A 423 -17.68 71.53 -4.03
C ILE A 423 -17.51 72.38 -2.76
N LEU A 424 -18.50 72.41 -1.86
CA LEU A 424 -18.42 73.16 -0.60
C LEU A 424 -17.34 72.64 0.34
N ASP A 425 -17.11 71.31 0.36
CA ASP A 425 -16.08 70.63 1.15
C ASP A 425 -14.69 70.70 0.52
N MET A 426 -14.55 71.37 -0.67
CA MET A 426 -13.30 71.48 -1.40
C MET A 426 -12.31 72.43 -0.69
N ARG A 427 -11.11 71.90 -0.41
CA ARG A 427 -10.02 72.72 0.16
C ARG A 427 -9.49 73.73 -0.83
N LEU A 428 -9.17 74.96 -0.38
CA LEU A 428 -8.63 76.04 -1.23
C LEU A 428 -7.38 75.62 -2.03
N VAL A 429 -6.54 74.71 -1.54
CA VAL A 429 -5.39 74.21 -2.26
C VAL A 429 -5.79 73.52 -3.58
N ARG A 430 -6.98 72.94 -3.71
CA ARG A 430 -7.46 72.30 -4.94
C ARG A 430 -7.87 73.27 -6.06
N LEU A 431 -7.82 74.61 -5.82
CA LEU A 431 -8.11 75.62 -6.81
C LEU A 431 -6.91 75.97 -7.69
N THR A 432 -5.78 75.33 -7.48
CA THR A 432 -4.56 75.60 -8.31
C THR A 432 -4.62 74.87 -9.63
N GLY A 433 -3.95 75.40 -10.71
CA GLY A 433 -3.95 74.82 -12.03
C GLY A 433 -3.45 73.38 -12.07
N LEU A 434 -2.42 73.05 -11.26
CA LEU A 434 -1.86 71.68 -11.11
C LEU A 434 -2.89 70.68 -10.54
N GLU A 435 -3.80 71.13 -9.64
CA GLU A 435 -4.88 70.29 -9.07
C GLU A 435 -6.02 70.06 -10.08
N ARG A 436 -6.26 71.04 -10.98
CA ARG A 436 -7.22 70.88 -12.08
C ARG A 436 -6.79 69.72 -13.02
N GLU A 437 -5.52 69.69 -13.45
CA GLU A 437 -4.97 68.63 -14.28
C GLU A 437 -5.09 67.28 -13.59
N LYS A 438 -4.91 67.18 -12.24
CA LYS A 438 -5.10 65.96 -11.48
C LYS A 438 -6.56 65.50 -11.45
N VAL A 439 -7.50 66.42 -11.31
CA VAL A 439 -8.96 66.06 -11.31
C VAL A 439 -9.36 65.56 -12.68
N ASP A 440 -8.90 66.18 -13.74
CA ASP A 440 -9.18 65.75 -15.12
C ASP A 440 -8.57 64.39 -15.42
N ALA A 441 -7.31 64.17 -14.99
CA ALA A 441 -6.67 62.86 -15.13
C ALA A 441 -7.36 61.74 -14.31
N GLU A 442 -7.79 62.04 -13.05
CA GLU A 442 -8.53 61.11 -12.22
C GLU A 442 -9.88 60.80 -12.85
N TYR A 443 -10.60 61.83 -13.36
CA TYR A 443 -11.91 61.64 -14.01
C TYR A 443 -11.80 60.72 -15.23
N LYS A 444 -10.84 61.01 -16.12
CA LYS A 444 -10.59 60.17 -17.30
C LYS A 444 -10.29 58.70 -16.92
N LYS A 445 -9.38 58.49 -15.97
CA LYS A 445 -9.03 57.15 -15.47
C LYS A 445 -10.24 56.44 -14.86
N THR A 446 -11.11 57.18 -14.15
CA THR A 446 -12.33 56.63 -13.57
C THR A 446 -13.35 56.24 -14.64
N LEU A 447 -13.47 57.03 -15.73
CA LEU A 447 -14.33 56.70 -16.87
C LEU A 447 -13.81 55.43 -17.63
N GLU A 448 -12.50 55.31 -17.81
CA GLU A 448 -11.89 54.12 -18.38
C GLU A 448 -12.16 52.88 -17.51
N ALA A 449 -12.05 53.00 -16.18
CA ALA A 449 -12.36 51.91 -15.27
C ALA A 449 -13.88 51.53 -15.32
N ILE A 450 -14.78 52.50 -15.43
CA ILE A 450 -16.22 52.28 -15.59
C ILE A 450 -16.54 51.53 -16.89
N ALA A 451 -15.85 51.88 -17.99
CA ALA A 451 -16.01 51.19 -19.25
C ALA A 451 -15.54 49.75 -19.16
N ASP A 452 -14.39 49.50 -18.54
CA ASP A 452 -13.85 48.14 -18.31
C ASP A 452 -14.75 47.31 -17.41
N PHE A 453 -15.27 47.87 -16.27
CA PHE A 453 -16.19 47.16 -15.40
C PHE A 453 -17.50 46.80 -16.10
N LYS A 454 -18.02 47.68 -16.97
CA LYS A 454 -19.22 47.37 -17.78
C LYS A 454 -18.95 46.30 -18.79
N ASP A 455 -17.78 46.30 -19.42
CA ASP A 455 -17.37 45.27 -20.35
C ASP A 455 -17.24 43.88 -19.67
N ILE A 456 -16.60 43.82 -18.48
CA ILE A 456 -16.50 42.59 -17.68
C ILE A 456 -17.92 42.05 -17.34
N LEU A 457 -18.87 42.90 -16.93
CA LEU A 457 -20.21 42.48 -16.58
C LEU A 457 -21.05 42.04 -17.78
N ALA A 458 -20.76 42.54 -18.96
CA ALA A 458 -21.46 42.20 -20.20
C ALA A 458 -20.99 40.92 -20.87
N HIS A 459 -19.74 40.52 -20.65
CA HIS A 459 -19.10 39.41 -21.35
C HIS A 459 -18.58 38.31 -20.38
N GLU A 460 -19.12 37.10 -20.48
CA GLU A 460 -18.77 35.96 -19.64
C GLU A 460 -17.33 35.54 -19.81
N GLU A 461 -16.80 35.62 -21.04
CA GLU A 461 -15.40 35.32 -21.36
C GLU A 461 -14.41 36.20 -20.58
N ARG A 462 -14.79 37.45 -20.31
CA ARG A 462 -13.99 38.37 -19.49
C ARG A 462 -13.96 37.93 -18.02
N VAL A 463 -15.09 37.47 -17.49
CA VAL A 463 -15.17 36.93 -16.13
C VAL A 463 -14.29 35.69 -16.01
N HIS A 464 -14.39 34.76 -16.95
CA HIS A 464 -13.56 33.57 -17.01
C HIS A 464 -12.06 33.90 -17.12
N SER A 465 -11.69 34.86 -17.96
CA SER A 465 -10.29 35.32 -18.06
C SER A 465 -9.74 35.85 -16.73
N ILE A 466 -10.56 36.56 -15.95
CA ILE A 466 -10.16 37.05 -14.63
C ILE A 466 -9.99 35.89 -13.65
N ILE A 467 -10.92 34.93 -13.63
CA ILE A 467 -10.82 33.75 -12.78
C ILE A 467 -9.54 32.96 -13.11
N TYR A 468 -9.27 32.75 -14.39
CA TYR A 468 -8.07 32.05 -14.87
C TYR A 468 -6.77 32.72 -14.36
N GLN A 469 -6.66 34.05 -14.52
CA GLN A 469 -5.49 34.78 -14.07
C GLN A 469 -5.34 34.80 -12.56
N GLU A 470 -6.42 34.94 -11.82
CA GLU A 470 -6.39 34.92 -10.36
C GLU A 470 -6.00 33.54 -9.80
N LEU A 471 -6.46 32.45 -10.43
CA LEU A 471 -6.04 31.09 -10.09
C LEU A 471 -4.55 30.85 -10.40
N LEU A 472 -4.06 31.37 -11.53
CA LEU A 472 -2.64 31.30 -11.90
C LEU A 472 -1.75 32.02 -10.87
N GLU A 473 -2.15 33.24 -10.44
CA GLU A 473 -1.46 33.97 -9.36
C GLU A 473 -1.36 33.17 -8.06
N ILE A 474 -2.44 32.47 -7.70
CA ILE A 474 -2.49 31.61 -6.52
C ILE A 474 -1.58 30.40 -6.68
N GLN A 475 -1.60 29.75 -7.85
CA GLN A 475 -0.73 28.62 -8.19
C GLN A 475 0.76 29.00 -8.12
N GLU A 476 1.14 30.14 -8.67
CA GLU A 476 2.52 30.62 -8.64
C GLU A 476 2.99 30.98 -7.22
N LYS A 477 2.11 31.60 -6.44
CA LYS A 477 2.46 32.13 -5.11
C LYS A 477 2.48 31.07 -4.01
N PHE A 478 1.61 30.07 -4.07
CA PHE A 478 1.38 29.09 -3.00
C PHE A 478 1.53 27.64 -3.43
N GLY A 479 1.65 27.37 -4.72
CA GLY A 479 1.79 25.99 -5.22
C GLY A 479 3.14 25.40 -4.86
N ASP A 480 3.11 24.17 -4.36
CA ASP A 480 4.27 23.34 -4.02
C ASP A 480 4.21 21.98 -4.73
N ASP A 481 5.22 21.18 -4.55
CA ASP A 481 5.29 19.86 -5.15
C ASP A 481 4.42 18.85 -4.37
N ARG A 482 4.00 17.80 -5.07
CA ARG A 482 3.25 16.70 -4.49
C ARG A 482 4.08 15.99 -3.41
N ARG A 483 3.46 15.67 -2.28
CA ARG A 483 4.06 14.91 -1.17
C ARG A 483 3.76 13.42 -1.27
N THR A 484 2.51 13.07 -1.60
CA THR A 484 2.04 11.68 -1.65
C THR A 484 2.44 11.02 -2.98
N GLU A 485 3.09 9.88 -2.92
CA GLU A 485 3.43 9.07 -4.08
C GLU A 485 2.22 8.24 -4.54
N LEU A 486 2.02 8.15 -5.87
CA LEU A 486 0.93 7.38 -6.46
C LEU A 486 1.51 6.16 -7.19
N MET A 487 1.34 4.97 -6.65
CA MET A 487 1.76 3.74 -7.31
C MET A 487 0.74 3.29 -8.36
N VAL A 488 1.24 3.06 -9.58
CA VAL A 488 0.46 2.50 -10.69
C VAL A 488 0.48 0.98 -10.58
N GLY A 489 -0.58 0.38 -10.06
CA GLY A 489 -0.76 -1.06 -9.90
C GLY A 489 -1.99 -1.31 -9.04
N GLU A 490 -2.68 -2.43 -9.25
CA GLU A 490 -3.68 -2.86 -8.27
C GLU A 490 -2.94 -3.28 -6.99
N VAL A 491 -3.55 -3.00 -5.85
CA VAL A 491 -3.08 -3.55 -4.58
C VAL A 491 -3.21 -5.05 -4.68
N LEU A 492 -2.11 -5.74 -4.95
CA LEU A 492 -2.04 -7.16 -4.64
C LEU A 492 -2.26 -7.25 -3.14
N SER A 493 -3.33 -7.92 -2.72
CA SER A 493 -3.49 -8.27 -1.32
C SER A 493 -2.22 -8.97 -0.88
N ILE A 494 -1.64 -8.59 0.26
CA ILE A 494 -0.56 -9.37 0.86
C ILE A 494 -1.15 -10.74 1.13
N GLU A 495 -0.76 -11.72 0.32
CA GLU A 495 -1.19 -13.10 0.47
C GLU A 495 -0.46 -13.71 1.67
N ASP A 496 -0.99 -14.80 2.22
CA ASP A 496 -0.33 -15.48 3.33
C ASP A 496 1.08 -15.98 2.94
N GLU A 497 1.30 -16.20 1.65
CA GLU A 497 2.58 -16.56 1.05
C GLU A 497 3.64 -15.45 1.17
N ASP A 498 3.26 -14.18 1.02
CA ASP A 498 4.16 -13.01 1.15
C ASP A 498 4.69 -12.80 2.59
N LEU A 499 4.09 -13.51 3.54
CA LEU A 499 4.44 -13.44 4.97
C LEU A 499 5.35 -14.58 5.43
N ILE A 500 5.66 -15.50 4.53
CA ILE A 500 6.42 -16.71 4.81
C ILE A 500 7.76 -16.61 4.06
N GLU A 501 8.84 -16.89 4.76
CA GLU A 501 10.15 -16.88 4.16
C GLU A 501 10.28 -17.99 3.12
N GLU A 502 10.82 -17.67 1.94
CA GLU A 502 11.12 -18.65 0.94
C GLU A 502 12.41 -19.39 1.32
N GLU A 503 12.29 -20.65 1.71
CA GLU A 503 13.40 -21.52 2.08
C GLU A 503 13.28 -22.90 1.45
N ASN A 504 14.43 -23.55 1.23
CA ASN A 504 14.45 -24.93 0.80
C ASN A 504 14.21 -25.85 1.98
N VAL A 505 13.23 -26.72 1.83
CA VAL A 505 12.79 -27.65 2.87
C VAL A 505 12.68 -29.07 2.34
N VAL A 506 12.77 -30.01 3.27
CA VAL A 506 12.55 -31.42 2.98
C VAL A 506 11.21 -31.84 3.57
N ILE A 507 10.29 -32.30 2.74
CA ILE A 507 9.03 -32.89 3.15
C ILE A 507 9.23 -34.42 3.25
N ALA A 508 9.02 -34.97 4.44
CA ALA A 508 9.07 -36.40 4.70
C ALA A 508 7.67 -36.95 4.92
N LEU A 509 7.33 -38.01 4.21
CA LEU A 509 6.08 -38.74 4.33
C LEU A 509 6.34 -40.21 4.59
N THR A 510 5.72 -40.77 5.65
CA THR A 510 5.85 -42.16 6.01
C THR A 510 4.83 -43.05 5.31
N HIS A 511 5.08 -44.39 5.29
CA HIS A 511 4.18 -45.38 4.75
C HIS A 511 2.79 -45.39 5.41
N ASN A 512 2.74 -45.11 6.72
CA ASN A 512 1.49 -44.99 7.46
C ASN A 512 0.84 -43.61 7.36
N GLY A 513 1.41 -42.69 6.50
CA GLY A 513 0.84 -41.41 6.17
C GLY A 513 1.12 -40.29 7.19
N TYR A 514 2.21 -40.35 7.96
CA TYR A 514 2.68 -39.22 8.75
C TYR A 514 3.54 -38.30 7.89
N ILE A 515 3.26 -37.00 7.96
CA ILE A 515 3.94 -35.97 7.16
C ILE A 515 4.53 -34.89 8.06
N LYS A 516 5.69 -34.39 7.67
CA LYS A 516 6.33 -33.21 8.27
C LYS A 516 7.25 -32.51 7.28
N ARG A 517 7.60 -31.28 7.59
CA ARG A 517 8.61 -30.46 6.93
C ARG A 517 9.81 -30.29 7.84
N LEU A 518 11.02 -30.26 7.25
CA LEU A 518 12.30 -30.02 7.93
C LEU A 518 13.15 -29.07 7.07
N PRO A 519 13.97 -28.18 7.68
CA PRO A 519 14.99 -27.44 6.95
C PRO A 519 16.01 -28.40 6.31
N THR A 520 16.53 -28.05 5.13
CA THR A 520 17.56 -28.88 4.46
C THR A 520 18.86 -29.00 5.28
N SER A 521 19.16 -28.01 6.12
CA SER A 521 20.31 -27.98 7.03
C SER A 521 20.35 -29.15 8.04
N ASP A 522 19.23 -29.79 8.33
CA ASP A 522 19.13 -30.91 9.26
C ASP A 522 19.73 -32.22 8.72
N PHE A 523 20.04 -32.30 7.41
CA PHE A 523 20.53 -33.50 6.74
C PHE A 523 21.97 -33.32 6.27
N LYS A 524 22.97 -33.67 7.12
CA LYS A 524 24.40 -33.61 6.78
C LYS A 524 24.82 -34.78 5.91
N ALA A 525 25.63 -34.53 4.90
CA ALA A 525 26.22 -35.55 4.03
C ALA A 525 27.16 -36.49 4.79
N GLN A 526 27.06 -37.80 4.57
CA GLN A 526 27.93 -38.82 5.17
C GLN A 526 28.74 -39.56 4.08
N ARG A 527 29.91 -40.09 4.47
CA ARG A 527 30.73 -40.89 3.55
C ARG A 527 30.11 -42.27 3.34
N ARG A 528 30.43 -42.90 2.20
CA ARG A 528 30.06 -44.29 1.85
C ARG A 528 30.43 -45.26 2.97
N GLY A 529 29.50 -46.12 3.39
CA GLY A 529 29.70 -47.10 4.47
C GLY A 529 29.48 -46.54 5.88
N GLY A 530 28.98 -45.30 6.02
CA GLY A 530 28.58 -44.73 7.31
C GLY A 530 27.36 -45.44 7.91
N ARG A 531 27.16 -45.32 9.22
CA ARG A 531 25.90 -45.72 9.90
C ARG A 531 24.86 -44.61 9.69
N GLY A 532 23.66 -44.99 9.28
CA GLY A 532 22.58 -44.04 9.04
C GLY A 532 22.18 -43.25 10.27
N VAL A 533 21.56 -42.10 10.05
CA VAL A 533 21.01 -41.25 11.10
C VAL A 533 19.52 -41.39 11.07
N GLN A 534 18.85 -41.50 12.23
CA GLN A 534 17.41 -41.57 12.29
C GLN A 534 16.81 -40.25 11.88
N GLY A 535 16.11 -40.22 10.73
CA GLY A 535 15.55 -38.99 10.15
C GLY A 535 14.16 -38.66 10.65
N MET A 536 13.47 -39.60 11.31
CA MET A 536 12.15 -39.44 11.85
C MET A 536 11.89 -40.45 12.97
N GLY A 537 11.17 -40.04 14.03
CA GLY A 537 10.62 -40.95 15.00
C GLY A 537 9.44 -41.70 14.38
N VAL A 538 9.66 -42.96 13.99
CA VAL A 538 8.62 -43.83 13.40
C VAL A 538 8.13 -44.84 14.43
N HIS A 539 6.92 -45.37 14.26
CA HIS A 539 6.46 -46.56 14.98
C HIS A 539 7.22 -47.80 14.51
N ASP A 540 7.27 -48.89 15.30
CA ASP A 540 8.02 -50.10 15.02
C ASP A 540 7.74 -50.70 13.63
N ASP A 541 6.53 -50.41 13.07
CA ASP A 541 6.05 -50.91 11.78
C ASP A 541 5.89 -49.82 10.70
N ASP A 542 6.51 -48.62 10.87
CA ASP A 542 6.42 -47.48 9.92
C ASP A 542 7.81 -47.06 9.42
N PHE A 543 7.88 -46.55 8.20
CA PHE A 543 9.13 -46.08 7.58
C PHE A 543 8.87 -44.88 6.65
N ILE A 544 9.88 -44.08 6.35
CA ILE A 544 9.74 -42.95 5.39
C ILE A 544 9.66 -43.55 3.98
N GLU A 545 8.56 -43.28 3.31
CA GLU A 545 8.30 -43.74 1.94
C GLU A 545 8.65 -42.66 0.90
N HIS A 546 8.37 -41.39 1.21
CA HIS A 546 8.70 -40.28 0.32
C HIS A 546 9.47 -39.19 1.05
N LEU A 547 10.51 -38.70 0.36
CA LEU A 547 11.32 -37.56 0.78
C LEU A 547 11.49 -36.64 -0.42
N ILE A 548 11.10 -35.37 -0.27
CA ILE A 548 11.06 -34.41 -1.37
C ILE A 548 11.69 -33.11 -0.90
N THR A 549 12.65 -32.62 -1.67
CA THR A 549 13.18 -31.26 -1.52
C THR A 549 12.35 -30.31 -2.36
N THR A 550 11.89 -29.24 -1.76
CA THR A 550 11.00 -28.23 -2.39
C THR A 550 11.18 -26.89 -1.71
N SER A 551 10.74 -25.77 -2.35
CA SER A 551 10.63 -24.48 -1.66
C SER A 551 9.36 -24.44 -0.81
N THR A 552 9.38 -23.65 0.26
CA THR A 552 8.16 -23.31 1.04
C THR A 552 7.06 -22.76 0.15
N HIS A 553 7.39 -22.05 -0.93
CA HIS A 553 6.44 -21.40 -1.86
C HIS A 553 6.01 -22.29 -3.02
N ASP A 554 6.65 -23.46 -3.23
CA ASP A 554 6.27 -24.39 -4.27
C ASP A 554 4.90 -25.02 -4.03
N GLU A 555 4.23 -25.37 -5.13
CA GLU A 555 3.04 -26.23 -5.07
C GLU A 555 3.44 -27.69 -5.05
N VAL A 556 3.03 -28.37 -4.01
CA VAL A 556 3.25 -29.80 -3.83
C VAL A 556 1.97 -30.56 -4.22
N LEU A 557 2.09 -31.46 -5.18
CA LEU A 557 1.02 -32.34 -5.64
C LEU A 557 1.18 -33.74 -5.04
N PHE A 558 0.14 -34.19 -4.36
CA PHE A 558 0.05 -35.50 -3.72
C PHE A 558 -0.83 -36.43 -4.56
N PHE A 559 -0.24 -37.43 -5.19
CA PHE A 559 -0.96 -38.44 -5.97
C PHE A 559 -1.23 -39.67 -5.14
N THR A 560 -2.45 -40.18 -5.21
CA THR A 560 -2.87 -41.32 -4.40
C THR A 560 -2.87 -42.63 -5.20
N ASN A 561 -2.80 -43.77 -4.49
CA ASN A 561 -2.88 -45.10 -5.03
C ASN A 561 -4.12 -45.32 -5.92
N ILE A 562 -5.23 -44.63 -5.63
CA ILE A 562 -6.49 -44.70 -6.40
C ILE A 562 -6.54 -43.73 -7.56
N GLY A 563 -5.44 -43.00 -7.87
CA GLY A 563 -5.32 -42.11 -9.00
C GLY A 563 -5.98 -40.76 -8.86
N LYS A 564 -6.17 -40.25 -7.64
CA LYS A 564 -6.51 -38.84 -7.35
C LYS A 564 -5.24 -38.02 -7.10
N VAL A 565 -5.39 -36.70 -7.18
CA VAL A 565 -4.35 -35.70 -6.85
C VAL A 565 -4.91 -34.65 -5.91
N TYR A 566 -4.14 -34.29 -4.92
CA TYR A 566 -4.37 -33.20 -3.99
C TYR A 566 -3.24 -32.17 -4.14
N ARG A 567 -3.47 -30.94 -3.70
CA ARG A 567 -2.50 -29.84 -3.80
C ARG A 567 -2.41 -29.11 -2.46
N MET A 568 -1.19 -28.75 -2.07
CA MET A 568 -0.93 -27.81 -1.01
C MET A 568 0.40 -27.07 -1.26
N LYS A 569 0.61 -25.93 -0.62
CA LYS A 569 1.87 -25.19 -0.63
C LYS A 569 2.88 -25.86 0.32
N GLY A 570 4.19 -25.74 0.03
CA GLY A 570 5.23 -26.28 0.88
C GLY A 570 5.15 -25.82 2.33
N TYR A 571 4.82 -24.52 2.55
CA TYR A 571 4.65 -23.94 3.88
C TYR A 571 3.41 -24.45 4.65
N GLU A 572 2.40 -24.99 3.99
CA GLU A 572 1.22 -25.55 4.63
C GLU A 572 1.52 -26.88 5.32
N VAL A 573 2.65 -27.54 4.96
CA VAL A 573 3.14 -28.70 5.67
C VAL A 573 3.79 -28.26 6.97
N PRO A 574 3.33 -28.72 8.16
CA PRO A 574 3.85 -28.25 9.44
C PRO A 574 5.31 -28.65 9.64
N GLU A 575 6.09 -27.72 10.20
CA GLU A 575 7.49 -27.92 10.57
C GLU A 575 7.59 -28.67 11.90
N TYR A 576 8.40 -29.68 11.94
CA TYR A 576 8.69 -30.47 13.14
C TYR A 576 10.18 -30.79 13.25
N GLY A 577 10.68 -30.85 14.47
CA GLY A 577 12.04 -31.28 14.73
C GLY A 577 12.30 -32.71 14.23
N ARG A 578 13.57 -33.03 14.03
CA ARG A 578 14.07 -34.26 13.41
C ARG A 578 13.55 -35.55 14.05
N ALA A 579 13.48 -35.62 15.39
CA ALA A 579 12.99 -36.80 16.12
C ALA A 579 11.42 -36.88 16.22
N ALA A 580 10.69 -35.84 15.82
CA ALA A 580 9.25 -35.83 15.89
C ALA A 580 8.62 -36.70 14.78
N LYS A 581 7.45 -37.27 15.05
CA LYS A 581 6.69 -38.13 14.11
C LYS A 581 5.95 -37.36 13.03
N GLY A 582 5.80 -36.02 13.16
CA GLY A 582 4.92 -35.24 12.30
C GLY A 582 3.42 -35.46 12.63
N ILE A 583 2.56 -35.14 11.68
CA ILE A 583 1.10 -35.31 11.80
C ILE A 583 0.57 -36.24 10.72
N PRO A 584 -0.57 -36.92 10.95
CA PRO A 584 -1.21 -37.71 9.92
C PRO A 584 -1.63 -36.83 8.74
N VAL A 585 -1.30 -37.21 7.52
CA VAL A 585 -1.61 -36.46 6.29
C VAL A 585 -3.13 -36.29 6.07
N ILE A 586 -3.95 -37.18 6.63
CA ILE A 586 -5.41 -37.08 6.61
C ILE A 586 -5.92 -35.83 7.35
N ASN A 587 -5.11 -35.25 8.26
CA ASN A 587 -5.45 -33.97 8.91
C ASN A 587 -5.25 -32.75 7.99
N LEU A 588 -4.48 -32.92 6.91
CA LEU A 588 -4.18 -31.87 5.93
C LEU A 588 -4.96 -32.05 4.63
N LEU A 589 -5.13 -33.30 4.18
CA LEU A 589 -5.81 -33.66 2.93
C LEU A 589 -7.06 -34.50 3.23
N ASP A 590 -8.13 -34.21 2.49
CA ASP A 590 -9.42 -34.91 2.62
C ASP A 590 -9.38 -36.29 1.91
N LEU A 591 -8.60 -37.21 2.47
CA LEU A 591 -8.41 -38.56 1.94
C LEU A 591 -9.61 -39.46 2.28
N SER A 592 -10.00 -40.28 1.31
CA SER A 592 -11.05 -41.32 1.50
C SER A 592 -10.51 -42.50 2.28
N GLU A 593 -11.41 -43.37 2.84
CA GLU A 593 -11.00 -44.57 3.51
C GLU A 593 -10.23 -45.52 2.58
N GLY A 594 -9.04 -45.94 3.00
CA GLY A 594 -8.13 -46.79 2.22
C GLY A 594 -7.31 -46.03 1.15
N GLU A 595 -7.46 -44.72 1.02
CA GLU A 595 -6.68 -43.91 0.10
C GLU A 595 -5.31 -43.55 0.73
N LYS A 596 -4.21 -43.85 0.02
CA LYS A 596 -2.84 -43.62 0.45
C LYS A 596 -2.13 -42.73 -0.54
N ILE A 597 -1.23 -41.88 -0.07
CA ILE A 597 -0.33 -41.11 -0.94
C ILE A 597 0.71 -42.05 -1.52
N GLN A 598 0.82 -42.06 -2.83
CA GLN A 598 1.73 -42.95 -3.57
C GLN A 598 2.92 -42.19 -4.18
N THR A 599 2.70 -40.93 -4.57
CA THR A 599 3.75 -40.10 -5.17
C THR A 599 3.52 -38.67 -4.78
N VAL A 600 4.58 -37.98 -4.47
CA VAL A 600 4.57 -36.54 -4.18
C VAL A 600 5.54 -35.84 -5.11
N ILE A 601 5.10 -34.79 -5.75
CA ILE A 601 5.94 -34.00 -6.67
C ILE A 601 5.75 -32.50 -6.39
N ASN A 602 6.81 -31.74 -6.52
CA ASN A 602 6.75 -30.28 -6.53
C ASN A 602 6.51 -29.78 -7.97
N VAL A 603 5.71 -28.73 -8.10
CA VAL A 603 5.46 -28.07 -9.38
C VAL A 603 5.85 -26.60 -9.25
N ASP A 604 6.95 -26.26 -9.90
CA ASP A 604 7.38 -24.89 -10.09
C ASP A 604 6.29 -24.10 -10.87
N PRO A 605 5.82 -22.95 -10.38
CA PRO A 605 4.82 -22.15 -11.08
C PRO A 605 5.18 -21.81 -12.52
N GLU A 606 6.47 -21.65 -12.86
CA GLU A 606 6.94 -21.34 -14.21
C GLU A 606 6.76 -22.51 -15.18
N LYS A 607 6.71 -23.76 -14.69
CA LYS A 607 6.48 -24.98 -15.49
C LYS A 607 5.00 -25.28 -15.72
N ARG A 608 4.10 -24.42 -15.27
CA ARG A 608 2.66 -24.56 -15.46
C ARG A 608 2.18 -23.96 -16.79
N ASN A 609 2.60 -24.54 -17.88
CA ASN A 609 2.24 -24.12 -19.24
C ASN A 609 1.91 -25.32 -20.13
N ASP A 610 1.38 -25.10 -21.34
CA ASP A 610 0.93 -26.13 -22.25
C ASP A 610 2.08 -26.98 -22.86
N SER A 611 3.34 -26.57 -22.66
CA SER A 611 4.52 -27.32 -23.13
C SER A 611 5.00 -28.36 -22.12
N HIS A 612 4.46 -28.35 -20.88
CA HIS A 612 4.84 -29.30 -19.84
C HIS A 612 3.73 -30.32 -19.55
N PHE A 613 4.15 -31.55 -19.25
CA PHE A 613 3.25 -32.67 -19.04
C PHE A 613 3.55 -33.41 -17.74
N LEU A 614 2.52 -33.99 -17.15
CA LEU A 614 2.64 -35.01 -16.11
C LEU A 614 2.66 -36.37 -16.80
N PHE A 615 3.75 -37.11 -16.62
CA PHE A 615 3.93 -38.46 -17.11
C PHE A 615 3.70 -39.46 -16.00
N PHE A 616 2.68 -40.23 -16.10
CA PHE A 616 2.24 -41.23 -15.12
C PHE A 616 2.77 -42.63 -15.50
N THR A 617 3.26 -43.36 -14.50
CA THR A 617 3.62 -44.77 -14.63
C THR A 617 2.93 -45.56 -13.53
N THR A 618 2.35 -46.71 -13.86
CA THR A 618 1.73 -47.60 -12.87
C THR A 618 2.58 -48.84 -12.59
N VAL A 619 2.30 -49.53 -11.49
CA VAL A 619 2.97 -50.77 -11.05
C VAL A 619 2.88 -51.86 -12.10
N GLN A 620 1.75 -51.96 -12.84
CA GLN A 620 1.57 -52.89 -13.94
C GLN A 620 2.17 -52.41 -15.29
N GLY A 621 3.00 -51.34 -15.24
CA GLY A 621 3.70 -50.81 -16.40
C GLY A 621 2.84 -50.11 -17.44
N VAL A 622 1.70 -49.55 -17.04
CA VAL A 622 0.88 -48.66 -17.87
C VAL A 622 1.41 -47.22 -17.74
N VAL A 623 1.38 -46.48 -18.83
CA VAL A 623 1.87 -45.09 -18.87
C VAL A 623 0.81 -44.16 -19.48
N LYS A 624 0.85 -42.91 -19.05
CA LYS A 624 -0.05 -41.85 -19.50
C LYS A 624 0.65 -40.49 -19.49
N ARG A 625 0.37 -39.61 -20.47
CA ARG A 625 0.86 -38.25 -20.56
C ARG A 625 -0.31 -37.26 -20.58
N THR A 626 -0.32 -36.28 -19.67
CA THR A 626 -1.39 -35.28 -19.54
C THR A 626 -0.75 -33.89 -19.35
N SER A 627 -1.29 -32.81 -19.97
CA SER A 627 -0.80 -31.44 -19.76
C SER A 627 -0.91 -31.03 -18.29
N VAL A 628 0.11 -30.32 -17.78
CA VAL A 628 0.12 -29.74 -16.42
C VAL A 628 -1.03 -28.77 -16.22
N THR A 629 -1.44 -28.04 -17.29
CA THR A 629 -2.53 -27.05 -17.24
C THR A 629 -3.89 -27.68 -16.87
N GLU A 630 -4.11 -28.97 -17.12
CA GLU A 630 -5.33 -29.66 -16.70
C GLU A 630 -5.47 -29.81 -15.17
N PHE A 631 -4.40 -29.52 -14.41
CA PHE A 631 -4.34 -29.62 -12.97
C PHE A 631 -4.32 -28.24 -12.25
N GLY A 632 -4.69 -27.17 -12.96
CA GLY A 632 -4.71 -25.79 -12.44
C GLY A 632 -5.67 -25.57 -11.29
N ASN A 633 -6.82 -26.24 -11.28
CA ASN A 633 -7.86 -26.09 -10.25
C ASN A 633 -8.11 -27.41 -9.54
N ILE A 634 -7.40 -27.66 -8.45
CA ILE A 634 -7.57 -28.82 -7.57
C ILE A 634 -8.33 -28.36 -6.32
N ARG A 635 -9.50 -28.95 -6.07
CA ARG A 635 -10.31 -28.67 -4.88
C ARG A 635 -9.77 -29.46 -3.68
N LYS A 636 -10.13 -29.03 -2.46
CA LYS A 636 -9.72 -29.71 -1.19
C LYS A 636 -10.06 -31.21 -1.15
N ASN A 637 -11.14 -31.64 -1.78
CA ASN A 637 -11.56 -33.06 -1.87
C ASN A 637 -10.82 -33.85 -2.96
N GLY A 638 -9.75 -33.29 -3.52
CA GLY A 638 -8.95 -33.93 -4.56
C GLY A 638 -9.58 -33.88 -5.95
N LEU A 639 -8.79 -34.26 -6.93
CA LEU A 639 -9.14 -34.29 -8.33
C LEU A 639 -8.70 -35.63 -8.96
N LYS A 640 -9.54 -36.27 -9.76
CA LYS A 640 -9.16 -37.50 -10.46
C LYS A 640 -8.07 -37.24 -11.51
N ALA A 641 -6.91 -37.87 -11.34
CA ALA A 641 -5.72 -37.68 -12.19
C ALA A 641 -5.56 -38.78 -13.24
N ILE A 642 -5.90 -40.01 -12.92
CA ILE A 642 -5.85 -41.19 -13.84
C ILE A 642 -6.97 -42.15 -13.45
N THR A 643 -7.48 -42.93 -14.43
CA THR A 643 -8.33 -44.11 -14.16
C THR A 643 -7.49 -45.36 -14.19
N LEU A 644 -7.19 -45.93 -13.05
CA LEU A 644 -6.45 -47.19 -12.91
C LEU A 644 -7.24 -48.39 -13.42
N ARG A 645 -6.56 -49.44 -13.87
CA ARG A 645 -7.13 -50.71 -14.20
C ARG A 645 -7.36 -51.54 -12.93
N GLU A 646 -8.16 -52.57 -13.01
CA GLU A 646 -8.42 -53.47 -11.86
C GLU A 646 -7.11 -54.11 -11.38
N GLY A 647 -6.82 -53.98 -10.07
CA GLY A 647 -5.61 -54.49 -9.45
C GLY A 647 -4.30 -53.74 -9.83
N ASP A 648 -4.36 -52.54 -10.42
CA ASP A 648 -3.20 -51.71 -10.70
C ASP A 648 -3.13 -50.51 -9.73
N GLU A 649 -1.92 -50.05 -9.46
CA GLU A 649 -1.65 -48.93 -8.60
C GLU A 649 -0.74 -47.91 -9.32
N LEU A 650 -0.84 -46.66 -8.92
CA LEU A 650 0.06 -45.62 -9.42
C LEU A 650 1.47 -45.83 -8.81
N LEU A 651 2.53 -45.86 -9.64
CA LEU A 651 3.90 -46.01 -9.21
C LEU A 651 4.62 -44.68 -9.08
N ASN A 652 4.57 -43.86 -10.10
CA ASN A 652 5.31 -42.59 -10.15
C ASN A 652 4.64 -41.61 -11.10
N VAL A 653 4.86 -40.33 -10.84
CA VAL A 653 4.50 -39.23 -11.72
C VAL A 653 5.71 -38.31 -11.91
N SER A 654 6.06 -37.96 -13.14
CA SER A 654 7.19 -37.06 -13.46
C SER A 654 6.71 -35.87 -14.31
N ILE A 655 7.36 -34.72 -14.19
CA ILE A 655 7.14 -33.57 -15.07
C ILE A 655 8.03 -33.72 -16.28
N THR A 656 7.48 -33.58 -17.50
CA THR A 656 8.19 -33.65 -18.78
C THR A 656 7.89 -32.44 -19.67
N ASP A 657 8.77 -32.13 -20.62
CA ASP A 657 8.66 -30.99 -21.56
C ASP A 657 8.16 -31.37 -22.96
N GLY A 658 7.71 -32.61 -23.15
CA GLY A 658 7.21 -33.09 -24.43
C GLY A 658 8.25 -33.72 -25.36
N ASN A 659 9.55 -33.63 -25.02
CA ASN A 659 10.64 -34.17 -25.89
C ASN A 659 11.60 -35.12 -25.14
N GLN A 660 11.18 -35.62 -23.99
CA GLN A 660 12.07 -36.42 -23.13
C GLN A 660 11.94 -37.93 -23.37
N ASN A 661 12.93 -38.65 -22.91
CA ASN A 661 12.90 -40.12 -22.90
C ASN A 661 12.58 -40.60 -21.48
N ILE A 662 11.77 -41.64 -21.39
CA ILE A 662 11.36 -42.26 -20.14
C ILE A 662 12.02 -43.61 -19.98
N ILE A 663 12.52 -43.90 -18.78
CA ILE A 663 12.99 -45.25 -18.40
C ILE A 663 12.07 -45.83 -17.33
N ILE A 664 11.74 -47.12 -17.44
CA ILE A 664 10.99 -47.87 -16.44
C ILE A 664 11.81 -49.10 -16.06
N GLY A 665 12.09 -49.27 -14.77
CA GLY A 665 12.79 -50.43 -14.19
C GLY A 665 11.83 -51.38 -13.50
N THR A 666 12.16 -52.69 -13.50
CA THR A 666 11.34 -53.71 -12.87
C THR A 666 12.08 -54.40 -11.72
N HIS A 667 11.34 -54.98 -10.81
CA HIS A 667 11.80 -55.72 -9.64
C HIS A 667 12.71 -56.90 -10.06
N GLY A 668 12.43 -57.55 -11.18
CA GLY A 668 13.22 -58.61 -11.76
C GLY A 668 14.52 -58.14 -12.42
N GLY A 669 14.92 -56.86 -12.33
CA GLY A 669 16.19 -56.34 -12.81
C GLY A 669 16.25 -56.01 -14.31
N TYR A 670 15.11 -55.69 -14.94
CA TYR A 670 15.01 -55.28 -16.36
C TYR A 670 14.57 -53.82 -16.46
N ALA A 671 14.95 -53.15 -17.56
CA ALA A 671 14.48 -51.80 -17.84
C ALA A 671 14.11 -51.60 -19.31
N VAL A 672 13.15 -50.74 -19.60
CA VAL A 672 12.79 -50.25 -20.94
C VAL A 672 12.94 -48.73 -20.99
N SER A 673 13.47 -48.24 -22.11
CA SER A 673 13.58 -46.81 -22.38
C SER A 673 12.91 -46.48 -23.71
N PHE A 674 12.10 -45.44 -23.76
CA PHE A 674 11.37 -44.98 -24.96
C PHE A 674 11.12 -43.47 -24.86
N SER A 675 10.92 -42.84 -26.06
CA SER A 675 10.51 -41.42 -26.11
C SER A 675 9.09 -41.21 -25.60
N GLU A 676 8.85 -40.20 -24.77
CA GLU A 676 7.51 -39.80 -24.27
C GLU A 676 6.53 -39.55 -25.44
N ASN A 677 7.04 -39.13 -26.61
CA ASN A 677 6.21 -38.92 -27.81
C ASN A 677 5.58 -40.22 -28.35
N ALA A 678 6.08 -41.39 -27.94
CA ALA A 678 5.38 -42.66 -28.21
C ALA A 678 4.08 -42.79 -27.40
N VAL A 679 3.85 -41.91 -26.39
CA VAL A 679 2.62 -41.83 -25.59
C VAL A 679 1.87 -40.57 -26.01
N ARG A 680 0.71 -40.72 -26.67
CA ARG A 680 -0.12 -39.57 -27.04
C ARG A 680 -0.59 -38.84 -25.80
N GLN A 681 -0.76 -37.52 -25.91
CA GLN A 681 -1.40 -36.72 -24.86
C GLN A 681 -2.83 -37.22 -24.61
N MET A 682 -3.24 -37.32 -23.34
CA MET A 682 -4.53 -37.83 -22.92
C MET A 682 -5.10 -36.95 -21.81
N GLY A 683 -6.41 -36.83 -21.78
CA GLY A 683 -7.09 -36.10 -20.69
C GLY A 683 -6.97 -36.83 -19.34
N ARG A 684 -7.26 -36.12 -18.26
CA ARG A 684 -7.09 -36.57 -16.86
C ARG A 684 -7.66 -37.95 -16.54
N THR A 685 -8.86 -38.22 -17.03
CA THR A 685 -9.60 -39.46 -16.69
C THR A 685 -9.22 -40.67 -17.55
N ALA A 686 -8.28 -40.54 -18.47
CA ALA A 686 -7.84 -41.67 -19.31
C ALA A 686 -7.05 -42.71 -18.49
N SER A 687 -7.15 -44.00 -18.90
CA SER A 687 -6.45 -45.11 -18.21
C SER A 687 -5.03 -45.37 -18.73
N GLY A 688 -4.55 -44.63 -19.77
CA GLY A 688 -3.20 -44.79 -20.27
C GLY A 688 -3.04 -45.97 -21.27
N VAL A 689 -1.78 -46.24 -21.65
CA VAL A 689 -1.35 -47.24 -22.61
C VAL A 689 -0.19 -48.05 -22.04
N ARG A 690 0.08 -49.26 -22.59
CA ARG A 690 1.17 -50.09 -22.10
C ARG A 690 2.54 -49.45 -22.36
N GLY A 691 3.35 -49.24 -21.31
CA GLY A 691 4.72 -48.74 -21.30
C GLY A 691 5.73 -49.88 -21.45
N ILE A 692 5.63 -50.89 -20.60
CA ILE A 692 6.47 -52.11 -20.61
C ILE A 692 5.62 -53.35 -20.58
N ARG A 693 6.15 -54.47 -21.15
CA ARG A 693 5.56 -55.79 -21.01
C ARG A 693 6.31 -56.52 -19.91
N LEU A 694 5.69 -56.62 -18.76
CA LEU A 694 6.22 -57.34 -17.61
C LEU A 694 6.32 -58.84 -17.87
N ARG A 695 7.24 -59.50 -17.17
CA ARG A 695 7.33 -60.97 -17.09
C ARG A 695 6.38 -61.50 -16.03
N ASP A 696 6.26 -62.80 -15.95
CA ASP A 696 5.40 -63.42 -14.93
C ASP A 696 5.95 -63.08 -13.55
N ASP A 697 5.10 -62.67 -12.63
CA ASP A 697 5.38 -62.23 -11.25
C ASP A 697 6.33 -61.00 -11.11
N ASP A 698 6.54 -60.25 -12.20
CA ASP A 698 7.36 -59.02 -12.18
C ASP A 698 6.49 -57.75 -12.14
N TYR A 699 7.00 -56.69 -11.56
CA TYR A 699 6.33 -55.41 -11.46
C TYR A 699 7.32 -54.23 -11.62
N ALA A 700 6.85 -53.04 -11.92
CA ALA A 700 7.70 -51.84 -12.04
C ALA A 700 8.04 -51.32 -10.64
N VAL A 701 9.34 -50.98 -10.41
CA VAL A 701 9.87 -50.46 -9.13
C VAL A 701 10.38 -49.03 -9.22
N GLY A 702 10.49 -48.46 -10.42
CA GLY A 702 10.91 -47.09 -10.63
C GLY A 702 10.70 -46.64 -12.06
N SER A 703 10.45 -45.37 -12.24
CA SER A 703 10.35 -44.71 -13.54
C SER A 703 10.86 -43.28 -13.39
N ASP A 704 11.66 -42.82 -14.37
CA ASP A 704 12.22 -41.49 -14.37
C ASP A 704 12.49 -40.98 -15.80
N VAL A 705 12.84 -39.71 -15.92
CA VAL A 705 13.22 -39.08 -17.19
C VAL A 705 14.68 -39.33 -17.49
N LEU A 706 14.95 -40.03 -18.60
CA LEU A 706 16.29 -40.38 -19.02
C LEU A 706 16.95 -39.23 -19.81
N LYS A 707 17.91 -38.54 -19.20
CA LYS A 707 18.68 -37.44 -19.81
C LYS A 707 19.93 -38.01 -20.52
N PRO A 708 20.39 -37.44 -21.67
CA PRO A 708 21.51 -37.98 -22.44
C PRO A 708 22.83 -38.13 -21.66
N ASP A 709 23.20 -37.14 -20.86
CA ASP A 709 24.48 -37.08 -20.14
C ASP A 709 24.36 -37.52 -18.67
N SER A 710 23.32 -38.30 -18.34
CA SER A 710 23.05 -38.78 -16.99
C SER A 710 23.41 -40.25 -16.81
N ASN A 711 23.36 -40.70 -15.57
CA ASN A 711 23.51 -42.10 -15.22
C ASN A 711 22.21 -42.66 -14.64
N VAL A 712 21.95 -43.93 -14.91
CA VAL A 712 20.86 -44.67 -14.29
C VAL A 712 21.41 -45.26 -12.99
N PHE A 713 20.96 -44.74 -11.86
CA PHE A 713 21.24 -45.28 -10.54
C PHE A 713 20.23 -46.38 -10.20
N VAL A 714 20.73 -47.53 -9.75
CA VAL A 714 19.89 -48.63 -9.27
C VAL A 714 20.41 -49.16 -7.94
N ILE A 715 19.49 -49.55 -7.06
CA ILE A 715 19.81 -50.18 -5.78
C ILE A 715 18.89 -51.37 -5.57
N SER A 716 19.43 -52.42 -4.93
CA SER A 716 18.72 -53.65 -4.60
C SER A 716 18.26 -53.66 -3.12
N GLU A 717 17.35 -54.54 -2.77
CA GLU A 717 16.78 -54.68 -1.41
C GLU A 717 17.89 -54.91 -0.36
N LYS A 718 19.00 -55.55 -0.70
CA LYS A 718 20.11 -55.81 0.23
C LYS A 718 21.23 -54.77 0.16
N GLY A 719 20.94 -53.55 -0.34
CA GLY A 719 21.86 -52.42 -0.29
C GLY A 719 23.00 -52.40 -1.31
N TYR A 720 22.94 -53.23 -2.37
CA TYR A 720 23.87 -53.19 -3.47
C TYR A 720 23.38 -52.22 -4.55
N GLY A 721 24.21 -51.29 -4.98
CA GLY A 721 23.83 -50.29 -5.97
C GLY A 721 24.95 -49.93 -6.92
N LYS A 722 24.65 -49.28 -7.98
CA LYS A 722 25.57 -48.85 -9.05
C LYS A 722 24.98 -47.70 -9.87
N GLN A 723 25.85 -47.07 -10.62
CA GLN A 723 25.48 -46.20 -11.73
C GLN A 723 25.78 -46.92 -13.07
N THR A 724 24.97 -46.62 -14.08
CA THR A 724 25.20 -47.07 -15.47
C THR A 724 24.90 -45.91 -16.42
N PRO A 725 25.77 -45.57 -17.39
CA PRO A 725 25.54 -44.48 -18.31
C PRO A 725 24.19 -44.64 -19.04
N ALA A 726 23.47 -43.52 -19.20
CA ALA A 726 22.19 -43.46 -19.92
C ALA A 726 22.35 -44.00 -21.37
N SER A 727 23.51 -43.78 -22.00
CA SER A 727 23.86 -44.27 -23.33
C SER A 727 23.78 -45.79 -23.46
N ASP A 728 23.93 -46.55 -22.40
CA ASP A 728 23.81 -47.99 -22.35
C ASP A 728 22.35 -48.49 -22.50
N TYR A 729 21.36 -47.57 -22.41
CA TYR A 729 19.94 -47.88 -22.52
C TYR A 729 19.36 -47.37 -23.85
N PRO A 730 19.35 -48.23 -24.90
CA PRO A 730 18.88 -47.80 -26.21
C PRO A 730 17.38 -47.44 -26.20
N ILE A 731 17.08 -46.30 -26.75
CA ILE A 731 15.70 -45.82 -26.90
C ILE A 731 14.96 -46.72 -27.89
N LYS A 732 13.92 -47.40 -27.45
CA LYS A 732 13.11 -48.34 -28.23
C LYS A 732 11.61 -47.93 -28.23
N GLY A 733 10.81 -48.66 -28.96
CA GLY A 733 9.34 -48.45 -28.88
C GLY A 733 8.79 -48.93 -27.54
N ARG A 734 7.76 -48.23 -27.00
CA ARG A 734 7.06 -48.60 -25.76
C ARG A 734 6.44 -50.02 -25.84
N GLY A 735 6.22 -50.67 -24.73
CA GLY A 735 5.57 -51.98 -24.64
C GLY A 735 6.51 -53.16 -24.92
N GLY A 736 7.85 -52.94 -24.93
CA GLY A 736 8.84 -54.02 -25.02
C GLY A 736 9.04 -54.77 -23.68
N LYS A 737 9.75 -55.94 -23.71
CA LYS A 737 10.05 -56.80 -22.54
C LYS A 737 11.23 -56.25 -21.68
N GLY A 738 11.84 -55.09 -22.08
CA GLY A 738 12.98 -54.49 -21.42
C GLY A 738 14.31 -55.27 -21.68
N ILE A 739 15.41 -54.63 -21.26
CA ILE A 739 16.79 -55.20 -21.28
C ILE A 739 17.29 -55.34 -19.85
N LYS A 740 18.26 -56.19 -19.60
CA LYS A 740 18.80 -56.42 -18.27
C LYS A 740 19.54 -55.18 -17.78
N THR A 741 19.12 -54.66 -16.59
CA THR A 741 19.71 -53.50 -15.93
C THR A 741 20.49 -53.84 -14.68
N SER A 742 20.18 -54.97 -14.00
CA SER A 742 20.94 -55.49 -12.86
C SER A 742 21.03 -57.01 -12.93
N ASN A 743 22.08 -57.60 -12.42
CA ASN A 743 22.21 -59.02 -12.24
C ASN A 743 21.70 -59.41 -10.86
N ILE A 744 20.47 -59.92 -10.79
CA ILE A 744 19.81 -60.35 -9.54
C ILE A 744 20.38 -61.70 -9.12
N THR A 745 20.81 -61.82 -7.87
CA THR A 745 21.33 -63.00 -7.21
C THR A 745 20.85 -63.05 -5.72
N GLU A 746 20.92 -64.19 -5.08
CA GLU A 746 20.58 -64.31 -3.66
C GLU A 746 21.41 -63.35 -2.75
N LYS A 747 22.60 -62.93 -3.23
CA LYS A 747 23.46 -62.02 -2.48
C LYS A 747 22.99 -60.58 -2.42
N ASN A 748 22.47 -60.06 -3.53
CA ASN A 748 22.00 -58.68 -3.66
C ASN A 748 20.48 -58.50 -3.55
N GLY A 749 19.70 -59.56 -3.71
CA GLY A 749 18.23 -59.46 -3.73
C GLY A 749 17.71 -58.79 -5.00
N SER A 750 16.37 -58.62 -5.09
CA SER A 750 15.72 -57.98 -6.21
C SER A 750 15.94 -56.46 -6.22
N LEU A 751 15.55 -55.81 -7.30
CA LEU A 751 15.70 -54.34 -7.40
C LEU A 751 14.67 -53.65 -6.53
N ALA A 752 15.12 -52.73 -5.65
CA ALA A 752 14.30 -51.92 -4.77
C ALA A 752 13.98 -50.52 -5.36
N GLY A 753 14.88 -49.96 -6.17
CA GLY A 753 14.68 -48.63 -6.76
C GLY A 753 15.53 -48.36 -7.99
N LEU A 754 15.04 -47.46 -8.85
CA LEU A 754 15.72 -46.91 -10.02
C LEU A 754 15.42 -45.40 -10.09
N THR A 755 16.49 -44.59 -10.30
CA THR A 755 16.36 -43.15 -10.57
C THR A 755 17.47 -42.67 -11.50
N ILE A 756 17.35 -41.50 -12.06
CA ILE A 756 18.34 -40.87 -12.94
C ILE A 756 19.14 -39.85 -12.12
N VAL A 757 20.47 -39.86 -12.28
CA VAL A 757 21.40 -38.97 -11.61
C VAL A 757 22.35 -38.33 -12.62
N ASP A 758 22.74 -37.05 -12.39
CA ASP A 758 23.67 -36.30 -13.24
C ASP A 758 25.07 -36.13 -12.62
N GLY A 759 25.27 -36.56 -11.38
CA GLY A 759 26.54 -36.52 -10.70
C GLY A 759 26.70 -35.30 -9.78
N THR A 760 25.76 -34.42 -9.75
CA THR A 760 25.78 -33.23 -8.85
C THR A 760 25.01 -33.49 -7.56
N GLU A 761 24.05 -34.38 -7.57
CA GLU A 761 23.14 -34.65 -6.47
C GLU A 761 23.71 -35.56 -5.39
N ASP A 762 23.08 -35.48 -4.23
CA ASP A 762 23.22 -36.49 -3.18
C ASP A 762 22.03 -37.48 -3.26
N ILE A 763 22.33 -38.73 -2.94
CA ILE A 763 21.33 -39.77 -2.81
C ILE A 763 21.07 -40.08 -1.35
N MET A 764 19.79 -40.07 -1.00
CA MET A 764 19.34 -40.57 0.29
C MET A 764 18.72 -41.97 0.11
N VAL A 765 19.24 -42.95 0.80
CA VAL A 765 18.73 -44.32 0.82
C VAL A 765 18.02 -44.55 2.14
N ILE A 766 16.82 -45.07 2.10
CA ILE A 766 15.95 -45.25 3.25
C ILE A 766 15.56 -46.73 3.39
N THR A 767 15.65 -47.25 4.61
CA THR A 767 15.29 -48.64 4.91
C THR A 767 13.91 -48.75 5.51
N ASP A 768 13.33 -49.96 5.48
CA ASP A 768 12.03 -50.33 6.13
C ASP A 768 12.08 -50.15 7.66
N LYS A 769 13.24 -50.03 8.27
CA LYS A 769 13.47 -49.70 9.70
C LYS A 769 13.65 -48.21 9.98
N GLY A 770 13.44 -47.33 8.98
CA GLY A 770 13.57 -45.89 9.12
C GLY A 770 15.01 -45.35 9.21
N VAL A 771 16.02 -46.18 8.95
CA VAL A 771 17.41 -45.76 8.90
C VAL A 771 17.68 -45.08 7.55
N MET A 772 18.33 -43.88 7.57
CA MET A 772 18.66 -43.12 6.39
C MET A 772 20.17 -42.92 6.27
N ILE A 773 20.68 -43.06 5.03
CA ILE A 773 22.05 -42.65 4.68
C ILE A 773 21.98 -41.68 3.51
N ARG A 774 22.73 -40.58 3.63
CA ARG A 774 22.94 -39.61 2.57
C ARG A 774 24.40 -39.71 2.11
N PHE A 775 24.62 -39.81 0.81
CA PHE A 775 25.97 -39.80 0.23
C PHE A 775 25.95 -39.13 -1.15
N ASN A 776 27.06 -38.51 -1.53
CA ASN A 776 27.17 -37.93 -2.85
C ASN A 776 27.27 -39.02 -3.92
N VAL A 777 26.49 -38.83 -4.99
CA VAL A 777 26.40 -39.84 -6.07
C VAL A 777 27.75 -40.12 -6.74
N LYS A 778 28.67 -39.15 -6.78
CA LYS A 778 30.08 -39.36 -7.28
C LYS A 778 30.83 -40.45 -6.57
N SER A 779 30.46 -40.79 -5.35
CA SER A 779 31.12 -41.89 -4.58
C SER A 779 30.72 -43.27 -5.05
N VAL A 780 29.67 -43.38 -5.90
CA VAL A 780 29.15 -44.67 -6.39
C VAL A 780 29.79 -45.04 -7.72
N SER A 781 30.29 -46.27 -7.82
CA SER A 781 31.01 -46.76 -9.02
C SER A 781 30.06 -46.84 -10.23
N THR A 782 30.54 -46.32 -11.37
CA THR A 782 29.87 -46.49 -12.67
C THR A 782 30.29 -47.82 -13.28
N THR A 783 29.31 -48.68 -13.63
CA THR A 783 29.53 -50.03 -14.14
C THR A 783 28.48 -50.38 -15.20
N GLY A 784 28.76 -51.38 -16.02
CA GLY A 784 27.86 -51.83 -17.07
C GLY A 784 26.55 -52.45 -16.54
N ARG A 785 25.52 -52.50 -17.39
CA ARG A 785 24.16 -52.94 -17.04
C ARG A 785 24.06 -54.31 -16.38
N SER A 786 24.81 -55.27 -16.81
CA SER A 786 24.73 -56.67 -16.33
C SER A 786 25.49 -56.98 -15.05
N THR A 787 26.03 -55.99 -14.37
CA THR A 787 26.72 -56.14 -13.10
C THR A 787 25.79 -56.12 -11.91
N MET A 788 26.27 -56.65 -10.77
CA MET A 788 25.51 -56.69 -9.49
C MET A 788 25.58 -55.34 -8.74
N GLY A 789 26.61 -54.50 -9.03
CA GLY A 789 26.90 -53.27 -8.30
C GLY A 789 27.84 -53.50 -7.11
N VAL A 790 28.03 -52.45 -6.32
CA VAL A 790 28.86 -52.43 -5.10
C VAL A 790 27.95 -52.25 -3.87
N HIS A 791 28.47 -52.62 -2.72
CA HIS A 791 27.77 -52.47 -1.46
C HIS A 791 27.75 -50.98 -1.03
N LEU A 792 26.56 -50.36 -0.92
CA LEU A 792 26.40 -48.94 -0.61
C LEU A 792 25.97 -48.70 0.83
N ILE A 793 25.22 -49.58 1.44
CA ILE A 793 24.71 -49.45 2.81
C ILE A 793 24.88 -50.77 3.56
N ASN A 794 25.37 -50.73 4.79
CA ASN A 794 25.35 -51.84 5.71
C ASN A 794 24.00 -51.92 6.40
N LEU A 795 23.26 -52.96 6.07
CA LEU A 795 21.96 -53.22 6.66
C LEU A 795 22.11 -54.14 7.88
N ASP A 796 21.37 -53.88 8.92
CA ASP A 796 21.23 -54.80 10.05
C ASP A 796 20.46 -56.04 9.59
N ASP A 797 20.61 -57.15 10.32
CA ASP A 797 19.91 -58.40 10.02
C ASP A 797 18.37 -58.14 9.88
N GLU A 798 17.78 -58.58 8.77
CA GLU A 798 16.40 -58.42 8.35
C GLU A 798 15.96 -57.04 7.81
N ALA A 799 16.80 -56.00 7.82
CA ALA A 799 16.44 -54.71 7.20
C ALA A 799 16.59 -54.75 5.66
N LYS A 800 15.69 -54.11 4.94
CA LYS A 800 15.71 -53.96 3.48
C LYS A 800 15.69 -52.49 3.06
N VAL A 801 16.31 -52.18 1.93
CA VAL A 801 16.10 -50.90 1.29
C VAL A 801 14.65 -50.79 0.83
N SER A 802 13.96 -49.75 1.28
CA SER A 802 12.56 -49.46 0.95
C SER A 802 12.46 -48.48 -0.21
N THR A 803 13.15 -47.34 -0.15
CA THR A 803 13.08 -46.30 -1.16
C THR A 803 14.35 -45.46 -1.27
N ILE A 804 14.44 -44.66 -2.35
CA ILE A 804 15.55 -43.72 -2.59
C ILE A 804 14.98 -42.36 -2.96
N ALA A 805 15.71 -41.28 -2.54
CA ALA A 805 15.39 -39.91 -2.92
C ALA A 805 16.63 -39.16 -3.38
N LYS A 806 16.46 -38.28 -4.34
CA LYS A 806 17.49 -37.30 -4.75
C LYS A 806 17.38 -36.06 -3.87
N VAL A 807 18.52 -35.53 -3.45
CA VAL A 807 18.63 -34.32 -2.61
C VAL A 807 19.68 -33.40 -3.23
N GLU A 808 19.46 -32.10 -3.25
CA GLU A 808 20.48 -31.14 -3.68
C GLU A 808 21.70 -31.16 -2.73
N PRO A 809 22.93 -31.00 -3.25
CA PRO A 809 24.11 -30.91 -2.41
C PRO A 809 24.10 -29.66 -1.55
N GLU A 810 24.59 -29.72 -0.33
CA GLU A 810 24.79 -28.53 0.51
C GLU A 810 25.77 -27.57 -0.19
N GLN A 811 25.40 -26.31 -0.32
CA GLN A 811 26.35 -25.27 -0.71
C GLN A 811 27.33 -25.05 0.44
N PRO A 812 28.68 -25.04 0.21
CA PRO A 812 29.64 -24.73 1.26
C PRO A 812 29.37 -23.30 1.73
N GLU A 813 29.21 -23.12 3.03
CA GLU A 813 29.21 -21.81 3.66
C GLU A 813 30.49 -21.06 3.29
N ALA A 814 30.40 -19.79 2.92
CA ALA A 814 31.49 -18.93 2.43
C ALA A 814 32.64 -18.68 3.45
N ASP A 815 32.60 -19.32 4.63
CA ASP A 815 33.61 -19.20 5.69
C ASP A 815 34.74 -20.24 5.60
N ASP A 816 34.67 -21.30 4.77
CA ASP A 816 35.74 -22.31 4.69
C ASP A 816 36.85 -21.98 3.69
N GLU A 817 36.67 -20.96 2.82
CA GLU A 817 37.78 -20.54 1.92
C GLU A 817 38.87 -19.70 2.61
N LYS A 818 38.68 -19.25 3.84
CA LYS A 818 39.70 -18.51 4.61
C LYS A 818 40.66 -19.37 5.39
N ASN A 819 40.37 -20.67 5.57
CA ASN A 819 41.24 -21.61 6.31
C ASN A 819 42.12 -22.50 5.42
N LEU A 820 41.93 -22.48 4.09
CA LEU A 820 42.74 -23.24 3.15
C LEU A 820 43.92 -22.47 2.55
N SER A 821 44.03 -21.16 2.83
CA SER A 821 45.17 -20.34 2.36
C SER A 821 46.25 -20.07 3.40
N SER A 822 46.19 -20.69 4.59
CA SER A 822 47.21 -20.50 5.65
C SER A 822 48.15 -21.70 5.90
N ASP A 823 48.01 -22.85 5.19
CA ASP A 823 48.83 -24.04 5.42
C ASP A 823 49.85 -24.37 4.32
N GLU A 824 50.08 -23.51 3.32
CA GLU A 824 51.13 -23.72 2.31
C GLU A 824 52.37 -22.83 2.42
N ASN A 825 52.63 -22.20 3.58
CA ASN A 825 53.88 -21.41 3.76
C ASN A 825 54.52 -21.61 5.13
N SER A 826 54.85 -22.88 5.49
CA SER A 826 55.78 -23.14 6.59
C SER A 826 56.53 -24.47 6.41
N THR A 827 57.38 -24.52 5.40
CA THR A 827 58.52 -25.44 5.37
C THR A 827 59.63 -24.76 4.57
N GLU A 828 60.49 -24.07 5.27
CA GLU A 828 61.95 -23.91 5.03
C GLU A 828 62.47 -22.74 5.89
N GLN A 829 63.14 -23.12 6.97
CA GLN A 829 64.42 -22.60 7.46
C GLN A 829 64.48 -22.74 8.98
N THR A 830 65.01 -23.92 9.38
CA THR A 830 65.76 -24.09 10.61
C THR A 830 67.21 -23.84 10.26
N GLU A 831 67.83 -22.84 10.92
CA GLU A 831 69.21 -23.01 11.56
C GLU A 831 69.66 -21.72 12.24
N SER A 832 70.07 -21.93 13.51
CA SER A 832 71.12 -21.20 14.30
C SER A 832 70.80 -19.78 14.75
N SER A 833 70.77 -19.43 15.97
CA SER A 833 71.68 -19.50 17.03
C SER A 833 71.17 -18.76 18.27
N ASN A 834 71.36 -19.44 19.36
CA ASN A 834 71.71 -19.02 20.72
C ASN A 834 71.98 -17.54 21.07
N ASP A 835 71.51 -17.26 22.23
CA ASP A 835 72.15 -16.64 23.38
C ASP A 835 71.62 -15.30 23.92
N GLN A 836 71.32 -15.41 25.19
CA GLN A 836 71.50 -14.47 26.31
C GLN A 836 70.45 -13.38 26.58
N LYS A 837 69.74 -13.70 27.67
CA LYS A 837 69.85 -13.08 29.00
C LYS A 837 69.36 -11.67 29.21
N ASP A 838 68.56 -11.63 30.22
CA ASP A 838 68.51 -10.81 31.40
C ASP A 838 67.68 -9.52 31.46
N SER A 839 66.79 -9.64 32.33
CA SER A 839 66.53 -8.81 33.55
C SER A 839 65.80 -7.50 33.48
N GLN A 840 64.80 -7.53 34.36
CA GLN A 840 64.42 -6.41 35.27
C GLN A 840 63.72 -5.21 34.58
N ASP A 841 62.77 -4.76 35.11
CA ASP A 841 62.08 -4.60 36.39
C ASP A 841 61.14 -3.30 36.31
N SER A 842 60.11 -3.38 37.01
CA SER A 842 59.51 -2.29 37.77
C SER A 842 58.77 -1.12 37.07
N SER A 843 57.57 -1.10 37.41
CA SER A 843 56.88 -0.07 38.18
C SER A 843 56.25 1.18 37.47
N SER A 844 55.04 1.24 37.74
CA SER A 844 54.28 2.29 38.42
C SER A 844 53.65 3.43 37.64
N ASN A 845 52.37 3.46 37.83
CA ASN A 845 51.56 4.54 38.31
C ASN A 845 51.17 5.73 37.42
N GLN A 846 49.89 5.88 37.38
CA GLN A 846 49.12 7.12 37.68
C GLN A 846 49.25 8.29 36.64
N GLU A 847 48.24 8.68 35.96
CA GLU A 847 47.01 9.37 36.40
C GLU A 847 45.85 9.06 35.41
#